data_025a6fb6b4559c0eb84da5295ea4a1cd
#
_entry.id   025a6fb6b4559c0eb84da5295ea4a1cd
#
_cell.length_a   1.000
_cell.length_b   1.000
_cell.length_c   1.000
_cell.angle_alpha   90.00
_cell.angle_beta   90.00
_cell.angle_gamma   90.00
#
_symmetry.space_group_name_H-M   'P 1'
#
loop_
_entity.id
_entity.type
_entity.pdbx_description
1 polymer ?
#
loop_
_entity_poly.entity_id
_entity_poly.type
_entity_poly.pdbx_seq_one_letter_code
_entity_poly.pdbx_strand_id
1 'polypeptide(L)'
;MKKLLSFLVLFWGLSVAMAQKTIIPEVKVVSEDNVHPMQLQDLSVDILVVGQTAVTTMEMTFYNPNNRVMEGEFEFPLAEGQQVSRFALDIDGKLREGVVVDKSLGRKAFEDIVRRGVDPGLLEKTEGNNFRARVYPMPRKGSRRILIAFEQELSQKNGQDFYFLPIANAAKLKKFKIRTEVVSRFVKADIQNSLQLDFTQSRNSYLSEVEKTNFTLNKNIALLFPKIDKPQLLTASQGYKSYLYGNIALEKQELRAKEAPKTLGILWDVSSSSEKRDFAKEYMLLDSYFKEVKNIKVVLTTFHIYASKPISFEIKEGNWQALKDHLDKLTYDGATDGNAMTFPAGADEYFLFSNGIFNFGKEAFQINNLVKRLHAPVCVITSELVANMDKLQYLAGATGGSFINLSSQELLDAVKALRYQSFQLLGYKVKSGNVTDLYPQKGALVGENFTFSGELNSDEATLVVSLGYSGKVVVEKEVTFSKNNSVSAGEFALLRRIWAEKKITQLQREGAQAKEIDAVGRQYGIVTEGNSLIVLETVADYVRYQITPPEELQREYNRLVNTEKQNKEKAKKAHLDHVVKLSEAQSKWWNTSFPIAGTKPVKNREDHTSNNNESSATAGINMRASASTSALAIRGVGSVSDDIEAHAEMAEVSVRGYSRSSRKERRQSRNADKAMVRSDSHEQESMYEDYRDELSANTSKITLNNYNPDTPYLKVMEYADPAKAIETYYKLKKEYGQTPSFYVDVADYFFKKGDTEQAVLVVSNLAELGLEDAQLLRVLGYKLSSYKAHKEAIEVFRKVLSIREEEPQSYRDLGQALAQGGEYQQAVETLYKVVERPWDGRFRDIQLIVMNEINDLVNTQKGIRTSFIDKRLLKKEPVDIRVVLTWDTDNSDMDLWVTDPEDEKCYYGHRQTYLGGIISQDVTGGYGPEEFMLKKAPKGTYKIAVNYYGNRSQKQLFPVSLRITFFTHYGTPQEKKQETTVRLSNQREVIEVGSFEF
;
A
#
# COMPACT_ATOMS: atom_id res chain seq x y z
N MET A 1 -58.74 15.84 17.38
CA MET A 1 -57.85 14.83 17.98
C MET A 1 -57.45 13.67 17.05
N LYS A 2 -58.17 13.27 16.02
CA LYS A 2 -57.77 12.17 15.11
C LYS A 2 -56.73 12.57 14.02
N LYS A 3 -56.46 13.85 13.75
CA LYS A 3 -55.47 14.31 12.76
C LYS A 3 -54.09 14.61 13.38
N LEU A 4 -53.96 14.68 14.70
CA LEU A 4 -52.69 14.85 15.39
C LEU A 4 -51.97 13.52 15.67
N LEU A 5 -52.72 12.40 15.69
CA LEU A 5 -52.12 11.08 15.92
C LEU A 5 -51.50 10.47 14.65
N SER A 6 -51.94 10.90 13.45
CA SER A 6 -51.35 10.42 12.20
C SER A 6 -50.00 11.01 11.87
N PHE A 7 -49.57 12.13 12.46
CA PHE A 7 -48.27 12.77 12.26
C PHE A 7 -47.21 12.23 13.22
N LEU A 8 -47.60 11.64 14.35
CA LEU A 8 -46.65 11.04 15.30
C LEU A 8 -46.24 9.61 14.94
N VAL A 9 -47.03 8.89 14.13
CA VAL A 9 -46.71 7.51 13.69
C VAL A 9 -45.77 7.49 12.46
N LEU A 10 -45.70 8.58 11.68
CA LEU A 10 -44.77 8.69 10.53
C LEU A 10 -43.34 9.03 10.94
N PHE A 11 -43.08 9.41 12.18
CA PHE A 11 -41.73 9.76 12.66
C PHE A 11 -41.00 8.60 13.38
N TRP A 12 -41.71 7.47 13.62
CA TRP A 12 -41.15 6.31 14.31
C TRP A 12 -40.77 5.12 13.38
N GLY A 13 -40.91 5.29 12.07
CA GLY A 13 -40.79 4.21 11.08
C GLY A 13 -39.46 4.19 10.30
N LEU A 14 -38.48 5.07 10.57
CA LEU A 14 -37.23 5.15 9.79
C LEU A 14 -35.99 5.26 10.66
N SER A 15 -35.90 4.47 11.72
CA SER A 15 -34.63 4.10 12.33
C SER A 15 -34.15 2.77 11.74
N VAL A 16 -33.97 2.70 10.43
CA VAL A 16 -32.99 1.77 9.87
C VAL A 16 -31.64 2.26 10.37
N ALA A 17 -31.10 1.55 11.38
CA ALA A 17 -29.74 1.73 11.85
C ALA A 17 -28.79 1.39 10.70
N MET A 18 -28.56 2.35 9.81
CA MET A 18 -27.39 2.31 8.94
C MET A 18 -26.19 2.26 9.89
N ALA A 19 -25.43 1.17 9.87
CA ALA A 19 -24.14 1.10 10.50
C ALA A 19 -23.22 2.10 9.76
N GLN A 20 -23.30 3.38 10.12
CA GLN A 20 -22.37 4.39 9.64
C GLN A 20 -20.98 3.98 10.10
N LYS A 21 -20.05 3.76 9.17
CA LYS A 21 -18.64 3.57 9.50
C LYS A 21 -18.18 4.74 10.37
N THR A 22 -17.66 4.42 11.55
CA THR A 22 -17.06 5.39 12.45
C THR A 22 -15.66 5.74 11.96
N ILE A 23 -15.20 6.97 12.21
CA ILE A 23 -13.79 7.38 12.01
C ILE A 23 -12.89 6.94 13.18
N ILE A 24 -13.42 6.30 14.22
CA ILE A 24 -12.59 5.68 15.24
C ILE A 24 -11.84 4.54 14.59
N PRO A 25 -10.49 4.55 14.60
CA PRO A 25 -9.71 3.51 13.97
C PRO A 25 -10.02 2.15 14.59
N GLU A 26 -10.40 1.20 13.77
CA GLU A 26 -10.38 -0.19 14.16
C GLU A 26 -8.99 -0.74 13.92
N VAL A 27 -8.40 -1.32 14.96
CA VAL A 27 -7.15 -2.04 14.79
C VAL A 27 -7.46 -3.35 14.08
N LYS A 28 -7.02 -3.45 12.84
CA LYS A 28 -7.08 -4.72 12.13
C LYS A 28 -6.15 -5.70 12.83
N VAL A 29 -6.73 -6.60 13.59
CA VAL A 29 -6.08 -7.83 14.04
C VAL A 29 -6.69 -8.93 13.18
N VAL A 30 -5.97 -9.35 12.16
CA VAL A 30 -6.36 -10.55 11.41
C VAL A 30 -6.11 -11.73 12.34
N SER A 31 -7.14 -12.41 12.84
CA SER A 31 -7.02 -13.33 13.96
C SER A 31 -6.65 -14.75 13.53
N GLU A 32 -5.51 -15.26 14.03
CA GLU A 32 -5.43 -16.68 14.39
C GLU A 32 -6.22 -16.91 15.70
N ASP A 33 -6.71 -18.11 15.93
CA ASP A 33 -7.33 -18.49 17.19
C ASP A 33 -6.43 -18.06 18.37
N ASN A 34 -6.95 -17.20 19.27
CA ASN A 34 -6.31 -16.63 20.46
C ASN A 34 -5.67 -15.22 20.40
N VAL A 35 -5.89 -14.42 19.36
CA VAL A 35 -5.50 -13.00 19.38
C VAL A 35 -6.71 -12.12 19.66
N HIS A 36 -6.63 -11.31 20.73
CA HIS A 36 -7.69 -10.37 21.07
C HIS A 36 -7.42 -9.01 20.39
N PRO A 37 -8.46 -8.33 19.86
CA PRO A 37 -8.32 -7.01 19.26
C PRO A 37 -7.82 -5.99 20.27
N MET A 38 -7.07 -4.99 19.78
CA MET A 38 -6.68 -3.83 20.57
C MET A 38 -7.91 -3.08 21.07
N GLN A 39 -7.85 -2.53 22.28
CA GLN A 39 -8.99 -1.86 22.90
C GLN A 39 -8.72 -0.37 23.05
N LEU A 40 -9.59 0.47 22.48
CA LEU A 40 -9.57 1.90 22.76
C LEU A 40 -10.04 2.12 24.21
N GLN A 41 -9.17 2.62 25.07
CA GLN A 41 -9.45 2.87 26.49
C GLN A 41 -9.83 4.32 26.77
N ASP A 42 -9.03 5.27 26.24
CA ASP A 42 -9.25 6.68 26.46
C ASP A 42 -9.35 7.41 25.12
N LEU A 43 -10.26 8.38 25.04
CA LEU A 43 -10.47 9.24 23.90
C LEU A 43 -10.65 10.67 24.36
N SER A 44 -9.77 11.57 23.92
CA SER A 44 -9.92 13.01 24.06
C SER A 44 -10.10 13.63 22.67
N VAL A 45 -11.15 14.44 22.50
CA VAL A 45 -11.47 15.16 21.26
C VAL A 45 -11.42 16.65 21.55
N ASP A 46 -10.58 17.37 20.83
CA ASP A 46 -10.54 18.85 20.84
C ASP A 46 -10.98 19.37 19.48
N ILE A 47 -12.02 20.21 19.46
CA ILE A 47 -12.59 20.78 18.24
C ILE A 47 -12.44 22.30 18.32
N LEU A 48 -11.66 22.87 17.41
CA LEU A 48 -11.51 24.31 17.25
C LEU A 48 -12.20 24.75 15.95
N VAL A 49 -13.20 25.61 16.05
CA VAL A 49 -13.90 26.20 14.90
C VAL A 49 -13.53 27.66 14.74
N VAL A 50 -13.02 28.03 13.56
CA VAL A 50 -12.67 29.40 13.19
C VAL A 50 -13.28 29.73 11.83
N GLY A 51 -14.25 30.61 11.81
CA GLY A 51 -15.02 30.89 10.59
C GLY A 51 -15.74 29.61 10.12
N GLN A 52 -15.54 29.23 8.86
CA GLN A 52 -16.07 27.99 8.28
C GLN A 52 -15.08 26.82 8.31
N THR A 53 -14.03 26.88 9.10
CA THR A 53 -13.06 25.81 9.21
C THR A 53 -13.05 25.22 10.61
N ALA A 54 -12.97 23.90 10.71
CA ALA A 54 -12.79 23.18 11.96
C ALA A 54 -11.47 22.41 11.95
N VAL A 55 -10.75 22.46 13.06
CA VAL A 55 -9.61 21.60 13.38
C VAL A 55 -10.06 20.63 14.44
N THR A 56 -9.97 19.35 14.16
CA THR A 56 -10.28 18.27 15.10
C THR A 56 -9.00 17.56 15.51
N THR A 57 -8.70 17.55 16.81
CA THR A 57 -7.57 16.79 17.37
C THR A 57 -8.12 15.64 18.22
N MET A 58 -7.73 14.43 17.90
CA MET A 58 -8.09 13.21 18.63
C MET A 58 -6.85 12.61 19.26
N GLU A 59 -6.84 12.53 20.59
CA GLU A 59 -5.85 11.80 21.36
C GLU A 59 -6.46 10.50 21.86
N MET A 60 -5.87 9.38 21.50
CA MET A 60 -6.39 8.02 21.71
C MET A 60 -5.38 7.16 22.44
N THR A 61 -5.81 6.42 23.47
CA THR A 61 -5.00 5.42 24.17
C THR A 61 -5.53 4.04 23.88
N PHE A 62 -4.73 3.23 23.17
CA PHE A 62 -5.05 1.84 22.85
C PHE A 62 -4.32 0.89 23.77
N TYR A 63 -5.01 -0.13 24.24
CA TYR A 63 -4.48 -1.20 25.10
C TYR A 63 -4.33 -2.50 24.30
N ASN A 64 -3.17 -3.12 24.39
CA ASN A 64 -2.92 -4.46 23.85
C ASN A 64 -3.27 -5.53 24.89
N PRO A 65 -4.37 -6.28 24.72
CA PRO A 65 -4.75 -7.34 25.68
C PRO A 65 -3.94 -8.63 25.50
N ASN A 66 -3.05 -8.69 24.50
CA ASN A 66 -2.30 -9.89 24.17
C ASN A 66 -1.02 -10.00 24.99
N ASN A 67 -0.51 -11.23 25.15
CA ASN A 67 0.70 -11.52 25.94
C ASN A 67 1.98 -11.46 25.08
N ARG A 68 1.98 -10.66 24.02
CA ARG A 68 3.10 -10.41 23.11
C ARG A 68 3.11 -8.95 22.64
N VAL A 69 4.29 -8.47 22.24
CA VAL A 69 4.42 -7.19 21.55
C VAL A 69 3.87 -7.34 20.13
N MET A 70 3.14 -6.35 19.66
CA MET A 70 2.51 -6.34 18.33
C MET A 70 2.74 -5.02 17.60
N GLU A 71 2.60 -5.04 16.27
CA GLU A 71 2.38 -3.83 15.47
C GLU A 71 0.89 -3.50 15.48
N GLY A 72 0.56 -2.23 15.73
CA GLY A 72 -0.81 -1.70 15.57
C GLY A 72 -0.97 -1.08 14.20
N GLU A 73 -1.92 -1.58 13.41
CA GLU A 73 -2.33 -0.95 12.15
C GLU A 73 -3.74 -0.42 12.29
N PHE A 74 -3.90 0.89 12.05
CA PHE A 74 -5.14 1.62 12.22
C PHE A 74 -5.56 2.19 10.87
N GLU A 75 -6.71 1.80 10.35
CA GLU A 75 -7.30 2.40 9.16
C GLU A 75 -8.53 3.21 9.53
N PHE A 76 -8.62 4.41 8.96
CA PHE A 76 -9.77 5.29 9.17
C PHE A 76 -10.04 6.09 7.90
N PRO A 77 -11.27 6.03 7.37
CA PRO A 77 -11.69 6.88 6.27
C PRO A 77 -11.99 8.27 6.80
N LEU A 78 -11.55 9.30 6.09
CA LEU A 78 -11.94 10.67 6.31
C LEU A 78 -13.01 11.08 5.30
N ALA A 79 -13.92 11.96 5.74
CA ALA A 79 -14.95 12.53 4.87
C ALA A 79 -14.32 13.45 3.80
N GLU A 80 -15.11 13.80 2.79
CA GLU A 80 -14.71 14.75 1.76
C GLU A 80 -14.30 16.09 2.38
N GLY A 81 -13.18 16.63 1.91
CA GLY A 81 -12.64 17.90 2.42
C GLY A 81 -11.91 17.81 3.77
N GLN A 82 -11.78 16.62 4.36
CA GLN A 82 -10.98 16.41 5.56
C GLN A 82 -9.54 16.03 5.17
N GLN A 83 -8.55 16.70 5.79
CA GLN A 83 -7.12 16.48 5.54
C GLN A 83 -6.39 16.31 6.87
N VAL A 84 -5.54 15.25 6.96
CA VAL A 84 -4.70 15.05 8.14
C VAL A 84 -3.60 16.11 8.19
N SER A 85 -3.51 16.79 9.33
CA SER A 85 -2.54 17.86 9.58
C SER A 85 -1.51 17.53 10.63
N ARG A 86 -1.78 16.58 11.54
CA ARG A 86 -0.85 16.17 12.60
C ARG A 86 -0.97 14.68 12.89
N PHE A 87 0.16 14.09 13.21
CA PHE A 87 0.28 12.75 13.78
C PHE A 87 1.38 12.78 14.83
N ALA A 88 1.10 12.30 16.04
CA ALA A 88 2.11 12.18 17.08
C ALA A 88 2.00 10.85 17.82
N LEU A 89 3.13 10.36 18.29
CA LEU A 89 3.26 9.12 19.02
C LEU A 89 3.86 9.39 20.39
N ASP A 90 3.34 8.72 21.41
CA ASP A 90 3.95 8.73 22.74
C ASP A 90 5.28 7.97 22.72
N ILE A 91 6.37 8.68 23.02
CA ILE A 91 7.70 8.13 23.22
C ILE A 91 8.15 8.59 24.60
N ASP A 92 8.37 7.65 25.49
CA ASP A 92 8.78 7.89 26.91
C ASP A 92 7.86 8.88 27.65
N GLY A 93 6.53 8.75 27.45
CA GLY A 93 5.52 9.57 28.11
C GLY A 93 5.33 10.97 27.48
N LYS A 94 6.03 11.30 26.39
CA LYS A 94 5.87 12.57 25.64
C LYS A 94 5.37 12.29 24.24
N LEU A 95 4.38 13.07 23.79
CA LEU A 95 3.94 13.06 22.40
C LEU A 95 5.01 13.73 21.52
N ARG A 96 5.58 12.95 20.60
CA ARG A 96 6.50 13.43 19.58
C ARG A 96 5.76 13.59 18.26
N GLU A 97 5.89 14.79 17.67
CA GLU A 97 5.26 15.14 16.40
C GLU A 97 5.91 14.42 15.21
N GLY A 98 5.09 13.94 14.29
CA GLY A 98 5.53 13.43 13.00
C GLY A 98 5.95 14.55 12.06
N VAL A 99 6.90 14.25 11.20
CA VAL A 99 7.36 15.15 10.13
C VAL A 99 6.93 14.61 8.77
N VAL A 100 6.60 15.51 7.85
CA VAL A 100 6.20 15.14 6.50
C VAL A 100 7.42 14.73 5.68
N VAL A 101 7.38 13.54 5.11
CA VAL A 101 8.43 12.95 4.29
C VAL A 101 7.84 12.37 3.01
N ASP A 102 8.69 12.07 2.04
CA ASP A 102 8.30 11.25 0.89
C ASP A 102 7.76 9.89 1.35
N LYS A 103 6.66 9.40 0.75
CA LYS A 103 5.96 8.19 1.20
C LYS A 103 6.85 6.95 1.17
N SER A 104 7.66 6.78 0.12
CA SER A 104 8.57 5.64 0.01
C SER A 104 9.69 5.71 1.06
N LEU A 105 10.22 6.90 1.33
CA LEU A 105 11.22 7.11 2.39
C LEU A 105 10.63 6.85 3.78
N GLY A 106 9.40 7.29 4.05
CA GLY A 106 8.70 7.04 5.29
C GLY A 106 8.51 5.54 5.54
N ARG A 107 8.03 4.81 4.53
CA ARG A 107 7.87 3.35 4.58
C ARG A 107 9.18 2.63 4.86
N LYS A 108 10.23 2.97 4.09
CA LYS A 108 11.57 2.40 4.29
C LYS A 108 12.09 2.61 5.70
N ALA A 109 12.02 3.84 6.20
CA ALA A 109 12.48 4.17 7.53
C ALA A 109 11.70 3.41 8.61
N PHE A 110 10.36 3.34 8.48
CA PHE A 110 9.49 2.60 9.40
C PHE A 110 9.85 1.12 9.45
N GLU A 111 9.92 0.44 8.29
CA GLU A 111 10.23 -1.00 8.22
C GLU A 111 11.62 -1.34 8.79
N ASP A 112 12.64 -0.56 8.42
CA ASP A 112 14.00 -0.78 8.92
C ASP A 112 14.10 -0.58 10.45
N ILE A 113 13.31 0.33 11.02
CA ILE A 113 13.33 0.66 12.45
C ILE A 113 12.55 -0.37 13.27
N VAL A 114 11.37 -0.79 12.80
CA VAL A 114 10.58 -1.87 13.44
C VAL A 114 11.42 -3.14 13.60
N ARG A 115 12.21 -3.50 12.59
CA ARG A 115 13.10 -4.67 12.64
C ARG A 115 14.20 -4.56 13.69
N ARG A 116 14.60 -3.35 14.05
CA ARG A 116 15.57 -3.10 15.14
C ARG A 116 14.93 -3.07 16.52
N GLY A 117 13.61 -3.24 16.61
CA GLY A 117 12.85 -3.20 17.85
C GLY A 117 12.73 -1.80 18.48
N VAL A 118 12.90 -0.75 17.66
CA VAL A 118 12.79 0.66 18.05
C VAL A 118 11.39 1.18 17.73
N ASP A 119 10.98 2.29 18.32
CA ASP A 119 9.61 2.83 18.34
C ASP A 119 9.31 3.80 17.16
N PRO A 120 8.92 3.35 15.94
CA PRO A 120 8.45 4.27 14.90
C PRO A 120 6.93 4.40 14.88
N GLY A 121 6.45 5.54 14.33
CA GLY A 121 5.07 5.75 13.91
C GLY A 121 5.04 6.25 12.46
N LEU A 122 4.14 5.72 11.64
CA LEU A 122 3.96 6.14 10.26
C LEU A 122 2.47 6.36 9.99
N LEU A 123 2.12 7.52 9.41
CA LEU A 123 0.78 7.79 8.94
C LEU A 123 0.81 8.15 7.45
N GLU A 124 0.01 7.46 6.66
CA GLU A 124 -0.07 7.57 5.21
C GLU A 124 -1.50 7.78 4.73
N LYS A 125 -1.67 8.56 3.66
CA LYS A 125 -2.88 8.52 2.84
C LYS A 125 -2.78 7.34 1.89
N THR A 126 -3.77 6.43 1.94
CA THR A 126 -3.96 5.36 0.95
C THR A 126 -4.98 5.80 -0.10
N GLU A 127 -5.19 5.01 -1.13
CA GLU A 127 -6.24 5.32 -2.13
C GLU A 127 -7.62 5.43 -1.47
N GLY A 128 -8.47 6.31 -2.00
CA GLY A 128 -9.86 6.44 -1.56
C GLY A 128 -10.09 7.31 -0.34
N ASN A 129 -9.27 8.34 -0.11
CA ASN A 129 -9.33 9.23 1.06
C ASN A 129 -9.31 8.48 2.40
N ASN A 130 -8.66 7.32 2.39
CA ASN A 130 -8.44 6.48 3.55
C ASN A 130 -7.04 6.77 4.11
N PHE A 131 -6.90 6.74 5.44
CA PHE A 131 -5.63 6.94 6.11
C PHE A 131 -5.26 5.70 6.89
N ARG A 132 -3.99 5.34 6.85
CA ARG A 132 -3.42 4.22 7.58
C ARG A 132 -2.31 4.71 8.48
N ALA A 133 -2.50 4.50 9.80
CA ALA A 133 -1.46 4.73 10.79
C ALA A 133 -0.89 3.38 11.23
N ARG A 134 0.44 3.26 11.24
CA ARG A 134 1.17 2.09 11.73
C ARG A 134 2.02 2.53 12.92
N VAL A 135 1.93 1.79 14.00
CA VAL A 135 2.58 2.11 15.27
C VAL A 135 3.24 0.87 15.85
N TYR A 136 4.51 0.98 16.20
CA TYR A 136 5.27 -0.08 16.85
C TYR A 136 6.13 0.50 18.00
N PRO A 137 6.35 -0.26 19.08
CA PRO A 137 5.62 -1.45 19.51
C PRO A 137 4.29 -1.10 20.22
N MET A 138 3.31 -2.00 20.08
CA MET A 138 2.19 -2.06 21.03
C MET A 138 2.60 -2.99 22.17
N PRO A 139 2.91 -2.47 23.37
CA PRO A 139 3.54 -3.26 24.43
C PRO A 139 2.63 -4.41 24.90
N ARG A 140 3.24 -5.55 25.26
CA ARG A 140 2.54 -6.68 25.87
C ARG A 140 1.76 -6.24 27.10
N LYS A 141 0.42 -6.49 27.16
CA LYS A 141 -0.44 -6.06 28.28
C LYS A 141 -0.29 -4.58 28.66
N GLY A 142 0.12 -3.77 27.67
CA GLY A 142 0.42 -2.34 27.85
C GLY A 142 -0.42 -1.46 26.93
N SER A 143 -0.26 -0.15 27.11
CA SER A 143 -1.00 0.85 26.34
C SER A 143 -0.06 1.74 25.53
N ARG A 144 -0.55 2.28 24.42
CA ARG A 144 0.13 3.27 23.59
C ARG A 144 -0.81 4.42 23.28
N ARG A 145 -0.30 5.64 23.41
CA ARG A 145 -1.04 6.88 23.13
C ARG A 145 -0.63 7.42 21.78
N ILE A 146 -1.62 7.76 20.96
CA ILE A 146 -1.44 8.39 19.64
C ILE A 146 -2.33 9.61 19.52
N LEU A 147 -1.86 10.60 18.74
CA LEU A 147 -2.61 11.80 18.43
C LEU A 147 -2.72 11.92 16.90
N ILE A 148 -3.94 12.20 16.44
CA ILE A 148 -4.23 12.54 15.05
C ILE A 148 -5.03 13.84 15.03
N ALA A 149 -4.66 14.79 14.16
CA ALA A 149 -5.48 15.95 13.90
C ALA A 149 -5.77 16.08 12.41
N PHE A 150 -6.95 16.58 12.08
CA PHE A 150 -7.37 16.86 10.73
C PHE A 150 -8.18 18.16 10.66
N GLU A 151 -8.18 18.75 9.51
CA GLU A 151 -8.88 20.01 9.21
C GLU A 151 -9.98 19.77 8.19
N GLN A 152 -11.04 20.57 8.26
CA GLN A 152 -12.16 20.51 7.33
C GLN A 152 -12.86 21.86 7.17
N GLU A 153 -13.39 22.14 5.99
CA GLU A 153 -14.41 23.19 5.84
C GLU A 153 -15.75 22.65 6.33
N LEU A 154 -16.53 23.50 7.00
CA LEU A 154 -17.86 23.15 7.48
C LEU A 154 -18.80 22.96 6.28
N SER A 155 -19.56 21.87 6.29
CA SER A 155 -20.63 21.68 5.30
C SER A 155 -21.81 22.63 5.55
N GLN A 156 -22.69 22.77 4.55
CA GLN A 156 -23.92 23.57 4.69
C GLN A 156 -25.14 22.66 4.86
N LYS A 157 -25.98 22.99 5.85
CA LYS A 157 -27.25 22.32 6.05
C LYS A 157 -28.35 23.39 6.23
N ASN A 158 -29.24 23.54 5.25
CA ASN A 158 -30.31 24.55 5.23
C ASN A 158 -29.76 25.99 5.41
N GLY A 159 -28.64 26.32 4.82
CA GLY A 159 -28.00 27.65 4.93
C GLY A 159 -27.27 27.90 6.24
N GLN A 160 -27.11 26.91 7.06
CA GLN A 160 -26.37 26.98 8.31
C GLN A 160 -25.09 26.12 8.21
N ASP A 161 -24.01 26.59 8.83
CA ASP A 161 -22.76 25.83 8.91
C ASP A 161 -22.93 24.62 9.80
N PHE A 162 -22.48 23.46 9.33
CA PHE A 162 -22.66 22.17 9.99
C PHE A 162 -21.35 21.43 10.13
N TYR A 163 -21.00 21.09 11.37
CA TYR A 163 -19.86 20.21 11.69
C TYR A 163 -20.39 18.82 12.05
N PHE A 164 -19.76 17.79 11.48
CA PHE A 164 -20.09 16.41 11.76
C PHE A 164 -18.85 15.55 11.95
N LEU A 165 -18.83 14.78 13.05
CA LEU A 165 -17.76 13.84 13.38
C LEU A 165 -18.38 12.47 13.71
N PRO A 166 -18.25 11.47 12.82
CA PRO A 166 -18.84 10.13 13.02
C PRO A 166 -17.95 9.26 13.92
N ILE A 167 -18.06 9.45 15.25
CA ILE A 167 -17.27 8.73 16.27
C ILE A 167 -18.10 7.84 17.19
N ALA A 168 -19.37 7.60 16.88
CA ALA A 168 -20.18 6.68 17.67
C ALA A 168 -19.52 5.29 17.71
N ASN A 169 -19.29 4.77 18.92
CA ASN A 169 -18.68 3.49 19.15
C ASN A 169 -19.37 2.76 20.31
N ALA A 170 -19.62 1.46 20.14
CA ALA A 170 -20.24 0.64 21.18
C ALA A 170 -19.27 0.27 22.33
N ALA A 171 -17.97 0.46 22.16
CA ALA A 171 -16.98 0.15 23.18
C ALA A 171 -17.10 1.10 24.38
N LYS A 172 -16.91 0.54 25.59
CA LYS A 172 -16.90 1.30 26.83
C LYS A 172 -15.52 1.91 27.05
N LEU A 173 -15.44 3.25 26.98
CA LEU A 173 -14.24 4.02 27.25
C LEU A 173 -14.01 4.16 28.77
N LYS A 174 -12.79 4.01 29.23
CA LYS A 174 -12.41 4.32 30.61
C LYS A 174 -12.54 5.82 30.89
N LYS A 175 -12.03 6.62 29.93
CA LYS A 175 -12.07 8.08 29.95
C LYS A 175 -12.50 8.63 28.61
N PHE A 176 -13.46 9.54 28.61
CA PHE A 176 -13.89 10.33 27.46
C PHE A 176 -13.82 11.81 27.81
N LYS A 177 -13.10 12.59 27.00
CA LYS A 177 -13.04 14.04 27.13
C LYS A 177 -13.39 14.67 25.80
N ILE A 178 -14.22 15.72 25.83
CA ILE A 178 -14.44 16.57 24.66
C ILE A 178 -14.30 18.03 25.06
N ARG A 179 -13.51 18.77 24.29
CA ARG A 179 -13.38 20.22 24.38
C ARG A 179 -13.78 20.80 23.00
N THR A 180 -14.68 21.76 22.99
CA THR A 180 -15.10 22.43 21.76
C THR A 180 -14.98 23.94 21.96
N GLU A 181 -14.20 24.59 21.12
CA GLU A 181 -14.03 26.03 21.09
C GLU A 181 -14.46 26.60 19.75
N VAL A 182 -15.39 27.54 19.77
CA VAL A 182 -15.90 28.24 18.59
C VAL A 182 -15.48 29.68 18.67
N VAL A 183 -14.50 30.07 17.86
CA VAL A 183 -14.05 31.46 17.76
C VAL A 183 -15.06 32.23 16.93
N SER A 184 -15.83 33.04 17.58
CA SER A 184 -16.89 33.83 16.95
C SER A 184 -16.81 35.29 17.38
N ARG A 185 -16.87 36.17 16.40
CA ARG A 185 -17.02 37.61 16.65
C ARG A 185 -18.49 38.03 16.82
N PHE A 186 -19.41 37.05 16.86
CA PHE A 186 -20.85 37.30 16.90
C PHE A 186 -21.43 37.14 18.29
N VAL A 187 -22.53 37.89 18.54
CA VAL A 187 -23.27 37.85 19.79
C VAL A 187 -24.00 36.51 19.90
N LYS A 188 -23.80 35.81 21.01
CA LYS A 188 -24.43 34.57 21.48
C LYS A 188 -24.88 33.59 20.38
N ALA A 189 -23.97 32.66 20.07
CA ALA A 189 -24.27 31.59 19.13
C ALA A 189 -25.16 30.52 19.80
N ASP A 190 -26.38 30.37 19.31
CA ASP A 190 -27.25 29.26 19.66
C ASP A 190 -26.74 28.00 18.88
N ILE A 191 -25.73 27.33 19.46
CA ILE A 191 -25.09 26.17 18.84
C ILE A 191 -25.88 24.93 19.22
N GLN A 192 -26.67 24.41 18.27
CA GLN A 192 -27.35 23.12 18.46
C GLN A 192 -26.33 21.96 18.36
N ASN A 193 -26.45 21.00 19.27
CA ASN A 193 -25.49 19.89 19.31
C ASN A 193 -26.11 18.58 19.76
N SER A 194 -25.48 17.46 19.32
CA SER A 194 -25.97 16.08 19.56
C SER A 194 -25.66 15.53 20.96
N LEU A 195 -24.65 16.09 21.66
CA LEU A 195 -24.16 15.60 22.96
C LEU A 195 -24.62 16.42 24.15
N GLN A 196 -25.50 17.41 23.96
CA GLN A 196 -25.94 18.32 25.03
C GLN A 196 -24.77 19.08 25.66
N LEU A 197 -23.86 19.61 24.82
CA LEU A 197 -22.74 20.43 25.25
C LEU A 197 -23.25 21.83 25.64
N ASP A 198 -22.86 22.30 26.81
CA ASP A 198 -23.16 23.64 27.30
C ASP A 198 -21.99 24.57 26.93
N PHE A 199 -22.30 25.62 26.16
CA PHE A 199 -21.30 26.60 25.72
C PHE A 199 -21.30 27.84 26.62
N THR A 200 -20.15 28.19 27.16
CA THR A 200 -19.91 29.41 27.92
C THR A 200 -19.06 30.39 27.12
N GLN A 201 -19.38 31.68 27.20
CA GLN A 201 -18.62 32.74 26.52
C GLN A 201 -17.26 32.92 27.22
N SER A 202 -16.16 32.89 26.46
CA SER A 202 -14.80 33.15 26.91
C SER A 202 -14.13 34.12 25.95
N ARG A 203 -14.03 35.40 26.31
CA ARG A 203 -13.50 36.49 25.46
C ARG A 203 -14.18 36.54 24.09
N ASN A 204 -13.49 36.13 23.03
CA ASN A 204 -13.98 36.13 21.64
C ASN A 204 -14.40 34.71 21.16
N SER A 205 -14.57 33.79 22.08
CA SER A 205 -14.92 32.37 21.74
C SER A 205 -16.06 31.87 22.66
N TYR A 206 -16.70 30.79 22.23
CA TYR A 206 -17.61 29.99 23.03
C TYR A 206 -16.93 28.66 23.30
N LEU A 207 -16.80 28.27 24.55
CA LEU A 207 -16.12 27.09 25.04
C LEU A 207 -17.08 26.14 25.72
N SER A 208 -16.98 24.86 25.40
CA SER A 208 -17.59 23.76 26.13
C SER A 208 -16.52 22.70 26.42
N GLU A 209 -16.50 22.18 27.65
CA GLU A 209 -15.62 21.10 28.07
C GLU A 209 -16.40 20.08 28.89
N VAL A 210 -16.35 18.81 28.51
CA VAL A 210 -17.04 17.71 29.18
C VAL A 210 -16.07 16.54 29.32
N GLU A 211 -15.99 15.97 30.54
CA GLU A 211 -15.23 14.78 30.85
C GLU A 211 -16.15 13.72 31.46
N LYS A 212 -16.06 12.46 31.01
CA LYS A 212 -16.83 11.32 31.48
C LYS A 212 -15.93 10.12 31.68
N THR A 213 -16.21 9.30 32.71
CA THR A 213 -15.53 8.03 32.98
C THR A 213 -16.48 6.87 32.80
N ASN A 214 -15.95 5.71 32.38
CA ASN A 214 -16.73 4.51 32.09
C ASN A 214 -17.92 4.77 31.15
N PHE A 215 -17.68 5.52 30.07
CA PHE A 215 -18.67 6.06 29.17
C PHE A 215 -18.74 5.29 27.85
N THR A 216 -19.94 5.06 27.33
CA THR A 216 -20.15 4.52 25.98
C THR A 216 -20.59 5.65 25.07
N LEU A 217 -19.79 5.96 24.04
CA LEU A 217 -20.05 7.00 23.06
C LEU A 217 -20.96 6.45 21.96
N ASN A 218 -22.26 6.45 22.19
CA ASN A 218 -23.27 5.88 21.26
C ASN A 218 -23.86 6.89 20.29
N LYS A 219 -23.32 8.11 20.23
CA LYS A 219 -23.77 9.18 19.31
C LYS A 219 -22.59 9.82 18.61
N ASN A 220 -22.78 10.19 17.36
CA ASN A 220 -21.85 11.04 16.62
C ASN A 220 -21.89 12.47 17.14
N ILE A 221 -20.80 13.22 16.98
CA ILE A 221 -20.77 14.65 17.32
C ILE A 221 -21.28 15.44 16.11
N ALA A 222 -22.34 16.19 16.32
CA ALA A 222 -22.90 17.09 15.32
C ALA A 222 -23.11 18.47 15.95
N LEU A 223 -22.63 19.52 15.29
CA LEU A 223 -22.80 20.92 15.69
C LEU A 223 -23.43 21.67 14.52
N LEU A 224 -24.49 22.40 14.79
CA LEU A 224 -25.16 23.28 13.83
C LEU A 224 -25.03 24.72 14.32
N PHE A 225 -24.41 25.56 13.48
CA PHE A 225 -24.10 26.95 13.81
C PHE A 225 -25.19 27.90 13.28
N PRO A 226 -25.38 29.04 13.89
CA PRO A 226 -26.29 30.05 13.37
C PRO A 226 -25.94 30.51 11.96
N LYS A 227 -26.94 30.93 11.18
CA LYS A 227 -26.70 31.48 9.85
C LYS A 227 -25.86 32.76 9.93
N ILE A 228 -24.92 32.88 9.00
CA ILE A 228 -24.04 34.06 8.90
C ILE A 228 -24.60 34.99 7.83
N ASP A 229 -24.94 36.19 8.22
CA ASP A 229 -25.54 37.19 7.31
C ASP A 229 -24.50 38.17 6.73
N LYS A 230 -23.28 38.20 7.27
CA LYS A 230 -22.21 39.13 6.84
C LYS A 230 -20.96 38.38 6.38
N PRO A 231 -20.25 38.89 5.37
CA PRO A 231 -18.97 38.28 4.95
C PRO A 231 -18.01 38.20 6.14
N GLN A 232 -17.35 37.04 6.26
CA GLN A 232 -16.24 36.83 7.18
C GLN A 232 -14.95 37.02 6.42
N LEU A 233 -14.17 38.04 6.76
CA LEU A 233 -12.90 38.38 6.12
C LEU A 233 -11.81 38.33 7.19
N LEU A 234 -10.88 37.40 7.02
CA LEU A 234 -9.77 37.18 7.95
C LEU A 234 -8.45 37.42 7.25
N THR A 235 -7.49 37.99 7.97
CA THR A 235 -6.10 38.14 7.56
C THR A 235 -5.19 37.62 8.65
N ALA A 236 -4.08 37.02 8.28
CA ALA A 236 -3.07 36.59 9.23
C ALA A 236 -1.67 36.87 8.67
N SER A 237 -0.78 37.42 9.49
CA SER A 237 0.56 37.83 9.08
C SER A 237 1.62 37.28 10.01
N GLN A 238 2.73 36.77 9.42
CA GLN A 238 3.92 36.37 10.17
C GLN A 238 5.16 36.69 9.32
N GLY A 239 6.00 37.55 9.85
CA GLY A 239 7.13 38.08 9.10
C GLY A 239 6.65 38.89 7.88
N TYR A 240 7.17 38.54 6.71
CA TYR A 240 6.79 39.19 5.43
C TYR A 240 5.65 38.51 4.71
N LYS A 241 5.15 37.34 5.22
CA LYS A 241 4.05 36.56 4.63
C LYS A 241 2.73 36.91 5.28
N SER A 242 1.71 37.14 4.47
CA SER A 242 0.34 37.36 4.91
C SER A 242 -0.63 36.57 4.06
N TYR A 243 -1.58 35.88 4.69
CA TYR A 243 -2.65 35.13 4.04
C TYR A 243 -3.98 35.80 4.32
N LEU A 244 -4.89 35.73 3.34
CA LEU A 244 -6.26 36.16 3.48
C LEU A 244 -7.21 34.94 3.35
N TYR A 245 -8.34 35.01 4.01
CA TYR A 245 -9.46 34.11 3.90
C TYR A 245 -10.75 34.89 3.85
N GLY A 246 -11.57 34.63 2.84
CA GLY A 246 -12.90 35.19 2.68
C GLY A 246 -13.98 34.13 2.65
N ASN A 247 -15.04 34.39 3.40
CA ASN A 247 -16.29 33.64 3.31
C ASN A 247 -17.43 34.62 3.01
N ILE A 248 -18.08 34.44 1.87
CA ILE A 248 -19.16 35.31 1.39
C ILE A 248 -20.47 34.53 1.41
N ALA A 249 -21.42 34.97 2.25
CA ALA A 249 -22.78 34.46 2.21
C ALA A 249 -23.51 35.00 0.98
N LEU A 250 -24.23 34.13 0.29
CA LEU A 250 -24.94 34.46 -0.93
C LEU A 250 -26.46 34.32 -0.71
N GLU A 251 -27.22 35.20 -1.33
CA GLU A 251 -28.65 34.98 -1.45
C GLU A 251 -28.93 33.76 -2.32
N LYS A 252 -30.07 33.10 -2.08
CA LYS A 252 -30.49 31.96 -2.86
C LYS A 252 -30.63 32.34 -4.33
N GLN A 253 -29.84 31.71 -5.17
CA GLN A 253 -29.85 31.99 -6.61
C GLN A 253 -30.98 31.26 -7.33
N GLU A 254 -31.50 31.89 -8.39
CA GLU A 254 -32.50 31.26 -9.27
C GLU A 254 -31.91 30.06 -10.01
N LEU A 255 -32.62 28.93 -9.92
CA LEU A 255 -32.22 27.71 -10.62
C LEU A 255 -32.45 27.81 -12.12
N ARG A 256 -31.42 27.55 -12.93
CA ARG A 256 -31.49 27.53 -14.40
C ARG A 256 -31.41 26.11 -14.90
N ALA A 257 -32.52 25.59 -15.45
CA ALA A 257 -32.55 24.23 -15.96
C ALA A 257 -31.55 24.02 -17.10
N LYS A 258 -30.93 22.84 -17.16
CA LYS A 258 -30.20 22.35 -18.32
C LYS A 258 -31.20 21.77 -19.34
N GLU A 259 -30.85 21.81 -20.61
CA GLU A 259 -31.53 20.96 -21.60
C GLU A 259 -31.33 19.49 -21.23
N ALA A 260 -32.39 18.70 -21.27
CA ALA A 260 -32.31 17.28 -21.01
C ALA A 260 -31.58 16.59 -22.19
N PRO A 261 -30.63 15.68 -21.93
CA PRO A 261 -30.00 14.90 -22.98
C PRO A 261 -31.03 14.01 -23.70
N LYS A 262 -30.85 13.80 -24.98
CA LYS A 262 -31.67 12.83 -25.74
C LYS A 262 -31.20 11.40 -25.47
N THR A 263 -29.88 11.23 -25.35
CA THR A 263 -29.23 9.97 -25.05
C THR A 263 -28.31 10.13 -23.84
N LEU A 264 -28.56 9.37 -22.78
CA LEU A 264 -27.74 9.30 -21.59
C LEU A 264 -26.90 8.02 -21.60
N GLY A 265 -25.58 8.14 -21.50
CA GLY A 265 -24.70 7.01 -21.26
C GLY A 265 -24.59 6.75 -19.75
N ILE A 266 -24.83 5.53 -19.30
CA ILE A 266 -24.56 5.13 -17.91
C ILE A 266 -23.40 4.16 -17.90
N LEU A 267 -22.35 4.51 -17.14
CA LEU A 267 -21.24 3.64 -16.78
C LEU A 267 -21.43 3.16 -15.34
N TRP A 268 -21.53 1.85 -15.17
CA TRP A 268 -21.83 1.26 -13.89
C TRP A 268 -20.71 0.34 -13.45
N ASP A 269 -20.01 0.73 -12.38
CA ASP A 269 -18.92 -0.05 -11.80
C ASP A 269 -19.50 -1.31 -11.12
N VAL A 270 -19.03 -2.48 -11.55
CA VAL A 270 -19.41 -3.80 -11.01
C VAL A 270 -18.23 -4.54 -10.39
N SER A 271 -17.17 -3.81 -10.01
CA SER A 271 -16.07 -4.38 -9.23
C SER A 271 -16.53 -4.84 -7.84
N SER A 272 -15.71 -5.65 -7.16
CA SER A 272 -16.05 -6.22 -5.86
C SER A 272 -16.29 -5.17 -4.77
N SER A 273 -15.51 -4.06 -4.78
CA SER A 273 -15.72 -2.94 -3.84
C SER A 273 -17.06 -2.25 -4.04
N SER A 274 -17.53 -2.16 -5.29
CA SER A 274 -18.79 -1.51 -5.66
C SER A 274 -20.04 -2.19 -5.07
N GLU A 275 -19.94 -3.41 -4.52
CA GLU A 275 -21.03 -4.04 -3.76
C GLU A 275 -21.39 -3.25 -2.48
N LYS A 276 -20.47 -2.40 -2.00
CA LYS A 276 -20.65 -1.58 -0.79
C LYS A 276 -21.38 -0.26 -1.03
N ARG A 277 -21.70 0.08 -2.28
CA ARG A 277 -22.44 1.30 -2.63
C ARG A 277 -23.84 1.29 -2.03
N ASP A 278 -24.38 2.46 -1.74
CA ASP A 278 -25.76 2.64 -1.27
C ASP A 278 -26.73 2.68 -2.48
N PHE A 279 -27.03 1.49 -3.01
CA PHE A 279 -27.93 1.35 -4.16
C PHE A 279 -29.30 1.97 -3.92
N ALA A 280 -29.78 2.01 -2.67
CA ALA A 280 -31.06 2.61 -2.35
C ALA A 280 -31.03 4.12 -2.67
N LYS A 281 -29.98 4.84 -2.25
CA LYS A 281 -29.82 6.25 -2.59
C LYS A 281 -29.59 6.50 -4.07
N GLU A 282 -28.78 5.65 -4.73
CA GLU A 282 -28.51 5.75 -6.17
C GLU A 282 -29.79 5.55 -7.00
N TYR A 283 -30.63 4.56 -6.62
CA TYR A 283 -31.90 4.33 -7.28
C TYR A 283 -32.92 5.45 -7.00
N MET A 284 -32.93 6.02 -5.79
CA MET A 284 -33.76 7.20 -5.50
C MET A 284 -33.32 8.42 -6.34
N LEU A 285 -32.01 8.58 -6.57
CA LEU A 285 -31.50 9.63 -7.45
C LEU A 285 -31.95 9.41 -8.91
N LEU A 286 -31.79 8.19 -9.43
CA LEU A 286 -32.23 7.84 -10.81
C LEU A 286 -33.75 7.95 -10.97
N ASP A 287 -34.52 7.49 -9.98
CA ASP A 287 -36.00 7.60 -10.00
C ASP A 287 -36.44 9.07 -10.07
N SER A 288 -35.86 9.93 -9.22
CA SER A 288 -36.14 11.35 -9.20
C SER A 288 -35.77 12.04 -10.53
N TYR A 289 -34.58 11.70 -11.06
CA TYR A 289 -34.08 12.21 -12.35
C TYR A 289 -34.99 11.81 -13.50
N PHE A 290 -35.34 10.54 -13.66
CA PHE A 290 -36.20 10.05 -14.76
C PHE A 290 -37.63 10.55 -14.67
N LYS A 291 -38.18 10.74 -13.46
CA LYS A 291 -39.51 11.39 -13.29
C LYS A 291 -39.52 12.83 -13.80
N GLU A 292 -38.41 13.56 -13.69
CA GLU A 292 -38.33 14.93 -14.20
C GLU A 292 -38.08 14.95 -15.73
N VAL A 293 -37.19 14.10 -16.25
CA VAL A 293 -36.80 14.07 -17.68
C VAL A 293 -37.87 13.40 -18.53
N LYS A 294 -38.63 12.45 -17.97
CA LYS A 294 -39.74 11.66 -18.56
C LYS A 294 -39.32 10.76 -19.74
N ASN A 295 -38.79 11.31 -20.81
CA ASN A 295 -38.48 10.54 -22.03
C ASN A 295 -37.01 10.67 -22.39
N ILE A 296 -36.29 9.56 -22.39
CA ILE A 296 -34.85 9.54 -22.66
C ILE A 296 -34.40 8.13 -23.06
N LYS A 297 -33.45 8.05 -23.99
CA LYS A 297 -32.75 6.82 -24.29
C LYS A 297 -31.55 6.69 -23.34
N VAL A 298 -31.43 5.53 -22.67
CA VAL A 298 -30.27 5.19 -21.82
C VAL A 298 -29.45 4.11 -22.49
N VAL A 299 -28.13 4.26 -22.51
CA VAL A 299 -27.17 3.25 -22.97
C VAL A 299 -26.29 2.89 -21.78
N LEU A 300 -26.47 1.69 -21.24
CA LEU A 300 -25.75 1.17 -20.09
C LEU A 300 -24.50 0.40 -20.55
N THR A 301 -23.37 0.66 -19.92
CA THR A 301 -22.14 -0.15 -19.97
C THR A 301 -21.70 -0.45 -18.53
N THR A 302 -21.45 -1.71 -18.21
CA THR A 302 -20.84 -2.10 -16.94
C THR A 302 -19.34 -2.31 -17.12
N PHE A 303 -18.55 -2.12 -16.07
CA PHE A 303 -17.11 -2.35 -16.09
C PHE A 303 -16.58 -2.80 -14.73
N HIS A 304 -15.54 -3.60 -14.77
CA HIS A 304 -14.63 -3.98 -13.68
C HIS A 304 -13.21 -4.02 -14.32
N ILE A 305 -12.53 -5.17 -14.39
CA ILE A 305 -11.30 -5.32 -15.21
C ILE A 305 -11.60 -5.44 -16.73
N TYR A 306 -12.87 -5.68 -17.09
CA TYR A 306 -13.38 -5.70 -18.46
C TYR A 306 -14.63 -4.84 -18.58
N ALA A 307 -14.95 -4.39 -19.81
CA ALA A 307 -16.21 -3.70 -20.10
C ALA A 307 -17.24 -4.64 -20.71
N SER A 308 -18.51 -4.46 -20.35
CA SER A 308 -19.61 -5.13 -21.06
C SER A 308 -19.90 -4.50 -22.41
N LYS A 309 -20.63 -5.21 -23.25
CA LYS A 309 -21.25 -4.62 -24.46
C LYS A 309 -22.35 -3.65 -24.02
N PRO A 310 -22.50 -2.49 -24.72
CA PRO A 310 -23.55 -1.54 -24.42
C PRO A 310 -24.96 -2.13 -24.59
N ILE A 311 -25.86 -1.83 -23.62
CA ILE A 311 -27.28 -2.24 -23.65
C ILE A 311 -28.14 -0.99 -23.65
N SER A 312 -29.15 -0.93 -24.54
CA SER A 312 -30.03 0.24 -24.66
C SER A 312 -31.39 0.02 -23.95
N PHE A 313 -31.86 1.07 -23.27
CA PHE A 313 -33.18 1.14 -22.62
C PHE A 313 -33.90 2.40 -23.04
N GLU A 314 -35.20 2.30 -23.30
CA GLU A 314 -36.08 3.44 -23.56
C GLU A 314 -36.87 3.78 -22.29
N ILE A 315 -36.63 4.94 -21.73
CA ILE A 315 -37.39 5.45 -20.61
C ILE A 315 -38.55 6.29 -21.18
N LYS A 316 -39.78 5.94 -20.82
CA LYS A 316 -41.02 6.63 -21.25
C LYS A 316 -41.82 7.00 -20.05
N GLU A 317 -42.28 8.28 -20.00
CA GLU A 317 -43.04 8.86 -18.88
C GLU A 317 -42.37 8.62 -17.50
N GLY A 318 -41.03 8.57 -17.48
CA GLY A 318 -40.25 8.33 -16.26
C GLY A 318 -40.19 6.87 -15.80
N ASN A 319 -40.79 5.95 -16.54
CA ASN A 319 -40.74 4.52 -16.23
C ASN A 319 -39.39 3.91 -16.65
N TRP A 320 -38.55 3.59 -15.69
CA TRP A 320 -37.21 3.02 -15.87
C TRP A 320 -37.09 1.58 -15.31
N GLN A 321 -38.22 0.90 -15.06
CA GLN A 321 -38.27 -0.42 -14.41
C GLN A 321 -37.40 -1.45 -15.13
N ALA A 322 -37.37 -1.46 -16.46
CA ALA A 322 -36.56 -2.40 -17.25
C ALA A 322 -35.03 -2.22 -16.99
N LEU A 323 -34.58 -0.98 -16.83
CA LEU A 323 -33.19 -0.69 -16.45
C LEU A 323 -32.93 -1.13 -15.02
N LYS A 324 -33.85 -0.81 -14.09
CA LYS A 324 -33.74 -1.23 -12.67
C LYS A 324 -33.67 -2.74 -12.52
N ASP A 325 -34.55 -3.48 -13.18
CA ASP A 325 -34.57 -4.95 -13.15
C ASP A 325 -33.27 -5.56 -13.71
N HIS A 326 -32.61 -4.86 -14.62
CA HIS A 326 -31.29 -5.26 -15.14
C HIS A 326 -30.20 -4.98 -14.09
N LEU A 327 -30.17 -3.79 -13.47
CA LEU A 327 -29.18 -3.42 -12.45
C LEU A 327 -29.29 -4.33 -11.21
N ASP A 328 -30.51 -4.72 -10.80
CA ASP A 328 -30.76 -5.61 -9.66
C ASP A 328 -30.23 -7.04 -9.86
N LYS A 329 -29.94 -7.43 -11.11
CA LYS A 329 -29.38 -8.76 -11.46
C LYS A 329 -27.88 -8.77 -11.62
N LEU A 330 -27.23 -7.61 -11.55
CA LEU A 330 -25.77 -7.52 -11.72
C LEU A 330 -25.06 -8.24 -10.58
N THR A 331 -23.93 -8.86 -10.92
CA THR A 331 -22.99 -9.44 -9.95
C THR A 331 -21.76 -8.55 -9.87
N TYR A 332 -21.24 -8.39 -8.66
CA TYR A 332 -20.10 -7.53 -8.37
C TYR A 332 -18.88 -8.40 -8.10
N ASP A 333 -17.82 -8.26 -8.94
CA ASP A 333 -16.66 -9.14 -8.83
C ASP A 333 -15.39 -8.53 -9.48
N GLY A 334 -14.22 -9.00 -9.02
CA GLY A 334 -12.93 -8.56 -9.53
C GLY A 334 -12.52 -7.16 -9.07
N ALA A 335 -11.35 -6.75 -9.53
CA ALA A 335 -10.78 -5.42 -9.32
C ALA A 335 -11.31 -4.40 -10.33
N THR A 336 -10.86 -3.14 -10.21
CA THR A 336 -11.30 -2.04 -11.09
C THR A 336 -10.16 -1.55 -11.98
N ASP A 337 -10.29 -1.70 -13.31
CA ASP A 337 -9.41 -1.07 -14.29
C ASP A 337 -10.07 0.17 -14.89
N GLY A 338 -9.50 1.34 -14.64
CA GLY A 338 -9.99 2.59 -15.24
C GLY A 338 -9.92 2.61 -16.78
N ASN A 339 -9.02 1.81 -17.39
CA ASN A 339 -8.96 1.69 -18.87
C ASN A 339 -10.10 0.86 -19.45
N ALA A 340 -10.79 0.06 -18.64
CA ALA A 340 -11.97 -0.70 -19.04
C ALA A 340 -13.22 0.20 -19.19
N MET A 341 -13.22 1.43 -18.67
CA MET A 341 -14.34 2.36 -18.84
C MET A 341 -14.57 2.67 -20.32
N THR A 342 -15.62 2.09 -20.87
CA THR A 342 -16.03 2.28 -22.26
C THR A 342 -17.26 3.19 -22.33
N PHE A 343 -17.05 4.43 -22.77
CA PHE A 343 -18.10 5.43 -22.90
C PHE A 343 -18.91 5.15 -24.17
N PRO A 344 -20.24 4.91 -24.08
CA PRO A 344 -21.07 4.65 -25.26
C PRO A 344 -21.04 5.82 -26.24
N ALA A 345 -20.84 5.53 -27.53
CA ALA A 345 -20.80 6.55 -28.56
C ALA A 345 -22.19 7.22 -28.76
N GLY A 346 -22.19 8.51 -29.01
CA GLY A 346 -23.41 9.28 -29.33
C GLY A 346 -24.29 9.62 -28.13
N ALA A 347 -23.79 9.47 -26.90
CA ALA A 347 -24.46 10.02 -25.72
C ALA A 347 -24.17 11.53 -25.58
N ASP A 348 -25.19 12.28 -25.20
CA ASP A 348 -25.11 13.74 -24.98
C ASP A 348 -24.55 14.08 -23.58
N GLU A 349 -24.73 13.17 -22.63
CA GLU A 349 -24.24 13.26 -21.23
C GLU A 349 -23.96 11.85 -20.71
N TYR A 350 -23.02 11.73 -19.75
CA TYR A 350 -22.70 10.47 -19.09
C TYR A 350 -22.94 10.54 -17.59
N PHE A 351 -23.45 9.44 -17.01
CA PHE A 351 -23.44 9.20 -15.57
C PHE A 351 -22.48 8.07 -15.26
N LEU A 352 -21.48 8.35 -14.43
CA LEU A 352 -20.52 7.35 -13.93
C LEU A 352 -20.83 7.06 -12.47
N PHE A 353 -21.17 5.81 -12.17
CA PHE A 353 -21.34 5.30 -10.81
C PHE A 353 -20.12 4.49 -10.42
N SER A 354 -19.25 5.04 -9.57
CA SER A 354 -17.98 4.40 -9.13
C SER A 354 -17.43 5.08 -7.88
N ASN A 355 -16.58 4.36 -7.13
CA ASN A 355 -15.77 4.95 -6.06
C ASN A 355 -14.44 5.57 -6.58
N GLY A 356 -14.09 5.39 -7.85
CA GLY A 356 -12.90 5.96 -8.47
C GLY A 356 -11.57 5.35 -8.02
N ILE A 357 -11.59 4.20 -7.32
CA ILE A 357 -10.40 3.47 -6.91
C ILE A 357 -10.05 2.48 -8.03
N PHE A 358 -9.08 2.86 -8.88
CA PHE A 358 -8.62 2.04 -9.98
C PHE A 358 -7.36 1.28 -9.55
N ASN A 359 -7.56 0.11 -8.96
CA ASN A 359 -6.53 -0.68 -8.29
C ASN A 359 -5.93 -1.81 -9.16
N PHE A 360 -6.35 -1.90 -10.43
CA PHE A 360 -5.88 -2.88 -11.39
C PHE A 360 -5.59 -2.22 -12.76
N GLY A 361 -4.83 -2.92 -13.64
CA GLY A 361 -4.48 -2.40 -14.95
C GLY A 361 -3.26 -1.48 -14.93
N LYS A 362 -3.07 -0.68 -15.97
CA LYS A 362 -1.90 0.20 -16.09
C LYS A 362 -1.88 1.22 -14.97
N GLU A 363 -0.77 1.25 -14.21
CA GLU A 363 -0.49 2.27 -13.18
C GLU A 363 -0.65 3.70 -13.71
N ALA A 364 -0.44 3.86 -15.02
CA ALA A 364 -0.69 5.08 -15.76
C ALA A 364 -2.12 5.16 -16.31
N PHE A 365 -3.17 4.71 -15.58
CA PHE A 365 -4.50 5.22 -15.90
C PHE A 365 -4.50 6.74 -15.67
N GLN A 366 -4.11 7.45 -16.71
CA GLN A 366 -4.11 8.91 -16.66
C GLN A 366 -5.52 9.37 -17.04
N ILE A 367 -6.27 9.72 -16.04
CA ILE A 367 -7.59 10.33 -16.18
C ILE A 367 -7.56 11.55 -17.14
N ASN A 368 -6.44 12.27 -17.22
CA ASN A 368 -6.19 13.33 -18.18
C ASN A 368 -6.30 12.87 -19.64
N ASN A 369 -5.84 11.64 -19.95
CA ASN A 369 -5.95 11.08 -21.31
C ASN A 369 -7.38 10.66 -21.61
N LEU A 370 -8.15 10.23 -20.60
CA LEU A 370 -9.57 9.97 -20.74
C LEU A 370 -10.33 11.26 -21.03
N VAL A 371 -10.14 12.29 -20.20
CA VAL A 371 -10.77 13.62 -20.37
C VAL A 371 -10.59 14.19 -21.76
N LYS A 372 -9.35 14.11 -22.32
CA LYS A 372 -9.06 14.62 -23.69
C LYS A 372 -9.85 13.92 -24.79
N ARG A 373 -10.34 12.70 -24.57
CA ARG A 373 -11.10 11.90 -25.54
C ARG A 373 -12.61 12.06 -25.40
N LEU A 374 -13.06 12.62 -24.29
CA LEU A 374 -14.48 12.80 -24.01
C LEU A 374 -14.98 14.12 -24.60
N HIS A 375 -16.13 14.06 -25.27
CA HIS A 375 -16.75 15.18 -25.93
C HIS A 375 -18.08 15.59 -25.30
N ALA A 376 -18.55 14.84 -24.29
CA ALA A 376 -19.76 15.11 -23.55
C ALA A 376 -19.49 15.14 -22.06
N PRO A 377 -20.28 15.92 -21.27
CA PRO A 377 -20.11 16.01 -19.83
C PRO A 377 -20.26 14.65 -19.14
N VAL A 378 -19.44 14.41 -18.11
CA VAL A 378 -19.53 13.25 -17.22
C VAL A 378 -19.98 13.69 -15.85
N CYS A 379 -21.22 13.38 -15.46
CA CYS A 379 -21.68 13.50 -14.09
C CYS A 379 -21.22 12.24 -13.32
N VAL A 380 -20.43 12.44 -12.27
CA VAL A 380 -19.87 11.35 -11.48
C VAL A 380 -20.63 11.23 -10.16
N ILE A 381 -21.10 10.03 -9.87
CA ILE A 381 -21.92 9.72 -8.69
C ILE A 381 -21.20 8.67 -7.86
N THR A 382 -21.01 8.98 -6.57
CA THR A 382 -20.53 7.99 -5.57
C THR A 382 -21.44 8.00 -4.36
N SER A 383 -21.63 6.84 -3.74
CA SER A 383 -22.40 6.67 -2.50
C SER A 383 -21.54 6.06 -1.39
N GLU A 384 -20.23 5.87 -1.63
CA GLU A 384 -19.29 5.31 -0.69
C GLU A 384 -18.50 6.37 0.09
N LEU A 385 -18.14 6.05 1.35
CA LEU A 385 -17.21 6.87 2.15
C LEU A 385 -15.76 6.70 1.67
N VAL A 386 -15.39 5.47 1.26
CA VAL A 386 -14.06 5.16 0.74
C VAL A 386 -14.09 5.33 -0.78
N ALA A 387 -13.77 6.52 -1.27
CA ALA A 387 -13.75 6.84 -2.69
C ALA A 387 -12.61 7.79 -3.01
N ASN A 388 -12.06 7.71 -4.23
CA ASN A 388 -11.04 8.65 -4.69
C ASN A 388 -11.70 9.94 -5.17
N MET A 389 -12.11 10.77 -4.19
CA MET A 389 -12.86 12.01 -4.44
C MET A 389 -12.11 12.95 -5.38
N ASP A 390 -10.79 13.04 -5.27
CA ASP A 390 -9.95 13.93 -6.09
C ASP A 390 -10.03 13.56 -7.57
N LYS A 391 -9.88 12.27 -7.92
CA LYS A 391 -10.01 11.77 -9.30
C LYS A 391 -11.42 11.96 -9.84
N LEU A 392 -12.44 11.67 -9.03
CA LEU A 392 -13.84 11.79 -9.42
C LEU A 392 -14.26 13.24 -9.67
N GLN A 393 -13.87 14.17 -8.79
CA GLN A 393 -14.11 15.61 -8.95
C GLN A 393 -13.39 16.17 -10.18
N TYR A 394 -12.13 15.73 -10.40
CA TYR A 394 -11.38 16.14 -11.59
C TYR A 394 -12.09 15.69 -12.88
N LEU A 395 -12.52 14.43 -12.97
CA LEU A 395 -13.23 13.91 -14.14
C LEU A 395 -14.50 14.70 -14.43
N ALA A 396 -15.34 14.92 -13.42
CA ALA A 396 -16.56 15.70 -13.56
C ALA A 396 -16.28 17.14 -13.99
N GLY A 397 -15.40 17.84 -13.28
CA GLY A 397 -15.08 19.24 -13.55
C GLY A 397 -14.42 19.47 -14.91
N ALA A 398 -13.46 18.64 -15.28
CA ALA A 398 -12.72 18.76 -16.54
C ALA A 398 -13.58 18.45 -17.79
N THR A 399 -14.65 17.68 -17.64
CA THR A 399 -15.62 17.39 -18.72
C THR A 399 -16.84 18.32 -18.72
N GLY A 400 -16.96 19.21 -17.72
CA GLY A 400 -18.12 20.11 -17.56
C GLY A 400 -19.36 19.44 -16.93
N GLY A 401 -19.22 18.25 -16.35
CA GLY A 401 -20.25 17.56 -15.59
C GLY A 401 -20.31 17.97 -14.12
N SER A 402 -21.06 17.24 -13.32
CA SER A 402 -21.24 17.47 -11.89
C SER A 402 -20.67 16.29 -11.08
N PHE A 403 -20.02 16.57 -9.94
CA PHE A 403 -19.66 15.56 -8.97
C PHE A 403 -20.73 15.48 -7.89
N ILE A 404 -21.21 14.28 -7.58
CA ILE A 404 -22.30 14.01 -6.63
C ILE A 404 -21.83 12.95 -5.64
N ASN A 405 -21.78 13.34 -4.38
CA ASN A 405 -21.43 12.44 -3.27
C ASN A 405 -22.66 12.18 -2.38
N LEU A 406 -23.37 11.07 -2.64
CA LEU A 406 -24.58 10.68 -1.91
C LEU A 406 -24.32 10.24 -0.45
N SER A 407 -23.05 10.11 -0.06
CA SER A 407 -22.69 9.85 1.35
C SER A 407 -22.81 11.11 2.22
N SER A 408 -22.68 12.32 1.62
CA SER A 408 -22.68 13.61 2.31
C SER A 408 -23.75 14.59 1.82
N GLN A 409 -24.24 14.43 0.57
CA GLN A 409 -25.25 15.32 -0.03
C GLN A 409 -26.68 14.81 0.18
N GLU A 410 -27.59 15.75 0.37
CA GLU A 410 -29.03 15.45 0.39
C GLU A 410 -29.52 15.13 -1.04
N LEU A 411 -30.46 14.19 -1.16
CA LEU A 411 -30.96 13.70 -2.46
C LEU A 411 -31.49 14.84 -3.35
N LEU A 412 -32.20 15.80 -2.77
CA LEU A 412 -32.76 16.93 -3.52
C LEU A 412 -31.66 17.79 -4.18
N ASP A 413 -30.56 18.00 -3.49
CA ASP A 413 -29.44 18.79 -4.01
C ASP A 413 -28.65 17.99 -5.07
N ALA A 414 -28.56 16.66 -4.92
CA ALA A 414 -28.00 15.78 -5.94
C ALA A 414 -28.82 15.83 -7.25
N VAL A 415 -30.15 15.79 -7.18
CA VAL A 415 -31.05 15.94 -8.35
C VAL A 415 -30.87 17.31 -9.00
N LYS A 416 -30.80 18.39 -8.20
CA LYS A 416 -30.52 19.74 -8.72
C LYS A 416 -29.20 19.81 -9.45
N ALA A 417 -28.12 19.17 -8.94
CA ALA A 417 -26.81 19.16 -9.58
C ALA A 417 -26.86 18.49 -10.97
N LEU A 418 -27.71 17.49 -11.17
CA LEU A 418 -27.92 16.86 -12.48
C LEU A 418 -28.78 17.71 -13.44
N ARG A 419 -29.81 18.41 -12.92
CA ARG A 419 -30.84 19.04 -13.74
C ARG A 419 -30.65 20.53 -14.01
N TYR A 420 -29.84 21.23 -13.21
CA TYR A 420 -29.66 22.67 -13.29
C TYR A 420 -28.22 23.05 -13.56
N GLN A 421 -28.01 24.22 -14.15
CA GLN A 421 -26.69 24.79 -14.39
C GLN A 421 -25.97 25.03 -13.06
N SER A 422 -24.70 24.67 -12.99
CA SER A 422 -23.88 24.94 -11.82
C SER A 422 -23.57 26.43 -11.68
N PHE A 423 -23.85 26.97 -10.50
CA PHE A 423 -23.43 28.32 -10.14
C PHE A 423 -21.93 28.28 -9.77
N GLN A 424 -21.12 29.12 -10.40
CA GLN A 424 -19.65 28.98 -10.39
C GLN A 424 -18.96 30.33 -10.19
N LEU A 425 -17.72 30.26 -9.69
CA LEU A 425 -16.77 31.36 -9.75
C LEU A 425 -16.36 31.63 -11.21
N LEU A 426 -16.54 32.88 -11.65
CA LEU A 426 -16.13 33.34 -12.98
C LEU A 426 -14.78 34.06 -12.97
N GLY A 427 -14.33 34.53 -11.79
CA GLY A 427 -13.02 35.12 -11.59
C GLY A 427 -12.96 36.15 -10.47
N TYR A 428 -11.72 36.62 -10.25
CA TYR A 428 -11.41 37.71 -9.34
C TYR A 428 -10.85 38.90 -10.10
N LYS A 429 -11.19 40.12 -9.67
CA LYS A 429 -10.59 41.35 -10.14
C LYS A 429 -10.00 42.11 -8.94
N VAL A 430 -8.70 42.34 -8.93
CA VAL A 430 -8.05 43.19 -7.94
C VAL A 430 -8.34 44.65 -8.31
N LYS A 431 -9.06 45.38 -7.44
CA LYS A 431 -9.46 46.77 -7.63
C LYS A 431 -8.39 47.71 -7.03
N SER A 432 -7.81 47.34 -5.91
CA SER A 432 -6.70 48.03 -5.25
C SER A 432 -5.83 47.07 -4.45
N GLY A 433 -4.59 47.45 -4.19
CA GLY A 433 -3.62 46.62 -3.47
C GLY A 433 -2.98 45.52 -4.34
N ASN A 434 -2.38 44.55 -3.67
CA ASN A 434 -1.72 43.42 -4.32
C ASN A 434 -2.08 42.11 -3.63
N VAL A 435 -2.72 41.18 -4.38
CA VAL A 435 -3.10 39.82 -3.96
C VAL A 435 -2.69 38.86 -5.03
N THR A 436 -2.07 37.76 -4.64
CA THR A 436 -1.66 36.68 -5.53
C THR A 436 -2.19 35.33 -5.05
N ASP A 437 -2.06 34.32 -5.90
CA ASP A 437 -2.36 32.92 -5.57
C ASP A 437 -3.74 32.75 -4.88
N LEU A 438 -4.79 33.32 -5.52
CA LEU A 438 -6.17 33.16 -5.09
C LEU A 438 -6.72 31.78 -5.46
N TYR A 439 -7.25 31.07 -4.50
CA TYR A 439 -7.87 29.77 -4.66
C TYR A 439 -9.24 29.70 -3.97
N PRO A 440 -10.25 28.97 -4.51
CA PRO A 440 -10.22 28.24 -5.79
C PRO A 440 -10.18 29.19 -6.99
N GLN A 441 -9.79 28.67 -8.16
CA GLN A 441 -9.79 29.41 -9.41
C GLN A 441 -11.13 29.29 -10.16
N LYS A 442 -11.25 29.98 -11.32
CA LYS A 442 -12.41 29.99 -12.19
C LYS A 442 -12.96 28.58 -12.43
N GLY A 443 -14.30 28.43 -12.38
CA GLY A 443 -15.00 27.14 -12.56
C GLY A 443 -15.31 26.42 -11.24
N ALA A 444 -14.84 26.91 -10.09
CA ALA A 444 -15.21 26.35 -8.81
C ALA A 444 -16.70 26.49 -8.55
N LEU A 445 -17.33 25.41 -8.07
CA LEU A 445 -18.74 25.40 -7.69
C LEU A 445 -19.00 26.31 -6.49
N VAL A 446 -20.14 26.98 -6.51
CA VAL A 446 -20.54 27.94 -5.48
C VAL A 446 -21.90 27.52 -4.92
N GLY A 447 -21.96 27.31 -3.62
CA GLY A 447 -23.18 27.03 -2.86
C GLY A 447 -23.85 28.28 -2.29
N GLU A 448 -24.49 28.15 -1.14
CA GLU A 448 -25.06 29.28 -0.39
C GLU A 448 -23.98 30.16 0.23
N ASN A 449 -22.79 29.65 0.42
CA ASN A 449 -21.57 30.38 0.79
C ASN A 449 -20.48 30.13 -0.22
N PHE A 450 -19.56 31.08 -0.35
CA PHE A 450 -18.36 30.96 -1.16
C PHE A 450 -17.12 31.30 -0.34
N THR A 451 -16.20 30.33 -0.22
CA THR A 451 -14.93 30.49 0.49
C THR A 451 -13.75 30.58 -0.48
N PHE A 452 -12.80 31.45 -0.18
CA PHE A 452 -11.57 31.61 -0.94
C PHE A 452 -10.41 32.04 -0.06
N SER A 453 -9.19 31.78 -0.51
CA SER A 453 -7.96 32.19 0.19
C SER A 453 -6.92 32.66 -0.81
N GLY A 454 -5.98 33.49 -0.35
CA GLY A 454 -4.91 34.06 -1.18
C GLY A 454 -3.76 34.61 -0.35
N GLU A 455 -2.69 35.04 -1.02
CA GLU A 455 -1.56 35.75 -0.41
C GLU A 455 -1.78 37.26 -0.54
N LEU A 456 -1.74 37.98 0.59
CA LEU A 456 -1.89 39.44 0.67
C LEU A 456 -0.50 40.12 0.72
N ASN A 457 -0.10 40.77 -0.38
CA ASN A 457 1.22 41.35 -0.56
C ASN A 457 1.25 42.90 -0.36
N SER A 458 0.12 43.47 0.01
CA SER A 458 -0.03 44.89 0.39
C SER A 458 -0.64 44.99 1.80
N ASP A 459 -0.65 46.19 2.40
CA ASP A 459 -1.27 46.40 3.72
C ASP A 459 -2.80 46.29 3.65
N GLU A 460 -3.36 46.67 2.50
CA GLU A 460 -4.77 46.60 2.21
C GLU A 460 -4.98 46.20 0.74
N ALA A 461 -6.03 45.45 0.46
CA ALA A 461 -6.46 45.09 -0.89
C ALA A 461 -7.96 44.94 -1.00
N THR A 462 -8.51 45.42 -2.12
CA THR A 462 -9.92 45.27 -2.48
C THR A 462 -10.06 44.36 -3.69
N LEU A 463 -10.88 43.32 -3.54
CA LEU A 463 -11.20 42.33 -4.55
C LEU A 463 -12.65 42.41 -4.96
N VAL A 464 -12.95 42.22 -6.24
CA VAL A 464 -14.27 41.93 -6.76
C VAL A 464 -14.33 40.46 -7.15
N VAL A 465 -15.27 39.72 -6.53
CA VAL A 465 -15.53 38.31 -6.82
C VAL A 465 -16.73 38.23 -7.74
N SER A 466 -16.56 37.71 -8.96
CA SER A 466 -17.61 37.57 -9.96
C SER A 466 -18.12 36.15 -10.03
N LEU A 467 -19.42 35.93 -9.83
CA LEU A 467 -20.09 34.63 -9.78
C LEU A 467 -21.23 34.57 -10.83
N GLY A 468 -21.50 33.37 -11.36
CA GLY A 468 -22.58 33.25 -12.35
C GLY A 468 -22.73 31.87 -12.98
N TYR A 469 -23.45 31.80 -14.08
CA TYR A 469 -23.76 30.59 -14.83
C TYR A 469 -23.15 30.65 -16.24
N SER A 470 -22.58 29.57 -16.73
CA SER A 470 -22.11 29.43 -18.13
C SER A 470 -21.32 30.65 -18.64
N GLY A 471 -20.44 31.22 -17.79
CA GLY A 471 -19.61 32.38 -18.13
C GLY A 471 -20.32 33.77 -18.05
N LYS A 472 -21.61 33.81 -17.72
CA LYS A 472 -22.35 35.08 -17.53
C LYS A 472 -22.39 35.48 -16.06
N VAL A 473 -21.83 36.64 -15.72
CA VAL A 473 -21.85 37.19 -14.36
C VAL A 473 -23.30 37.52 -13.94
N VAL A 474 -23.64 37.01 -12.74
CA VAL A 474 -24.97 37.26 -12.12
C VAL A 474 -24.80 38.03 -10.79
N VAL A 475 -23.72 37.76 -10.07
CA VAL A 475 -23.41 38.35 -8.78
C VAL A 475 -21.98 38.87 -8.78
N GLU A 476 -21.78 40.09 -8.33
CA GLU A 476 -20.48 40.66 -8.00
C GLU A 476 -20.45 41.03 -6.53
N LYS A 477 -19.42 40.65 -5.80
CA LYS A 477 -19.22 41.01 -4.40
C LYS A 477 -17.87 41.71 -4.25
N GLU A 478 -17.85 42.89 -3.74
CA GLU A 478 -16.64 43.65 -3.39
C GLU A 478 -16.29 43.40 -1.93
N VAL A 479 -15.03 43.01 -1.67
CA VAL A 479 -14.49 42.69 -0.34
C VAL A 479 -13.14 43.36 -0.14
N THR A 480 -12.88 43.90 1.06
CA THR A 480 -11.62 44.57 1.40
C THR A 480 -10.96 43.86 2.57
N PHE A 481 -9.68 43.51 2.37
CA PHE A 481 -8.80 42.89 3.37
C PHE A 481 -7.77 43.91 3.86
N SER A 482 -7.48 43.91 5.16
CA SER A 482 -6.47 44.77 5.75
C SER A 482 -5.63 44.00 6.79
N LYS A 483 -4.31 44.15 6.76
CA LYS A 483 -3.40 43.58 7.77
C LYS A 483 -3.64 44.08 9.17
N ASN A 484 -4.27 45.24 9.33
CA ASN A 484 -4.65 45.81 10.63
C ASN A 484 -5.70 44.96 11.36
N ASN A 485 -6.43 44.09 10.62
CA ASN A 485 -7.40 43.14 11.16
C ASN A 485 -6.80 41.73 11.32
N SER A 486 -5.47 41.65 11.46
CA SER A 486 -4.78 40.38 11.57
C SER A 486 -5.17 39.62 12.84
N VAL A 487 -5.34 38.34 12.70
CA VAL A 487 -5.67 37.38 13.76
C VAL A 487 -4.40 36.88 14.47
N SER A 488 -4.57 36.10 15.54
CA SER A 488 -3.47 35.59 16.37
C SER A 488 -2.49 34.64 15.63
N ALA A 489 -1.33 34.37 16.23
CA ALA A 489 -0.31 33.49 15.66
C ALA A 489 -0.84 32.03 15.41
N GLY A 490 -1.74 31.54 16.26
CA GLY A 490 -2.37 30.24 16.07
C GLY A 490 -3.28 30.21 14.84
N GLU A 491 -4.02 31.28 14.62
CA GLU A 491 -4.88 31.46 13.45
C GLU A 491 -4.05 31.68 12.17
N PHE A 492 -2.82 32.22 12.26
CA PHE A 492 -1.90 32.31 11.11
C PHE A 492 -1.57 30.92 10.56
N ALA A 493 -1.22 29.98 11.43
CA ALA A 493 -0.91 28.61 11.02
C ALA A 493 -2.10 27.96 10.32
N LEU A 494 -3.31 28.21 10.81
CA LEU A 494 -4.55 27.71 10.21
C LEU A 494 -4.82 28.33 8.83
N LEU A 495 -4.81 29.65 8.69
CA LEU A 495 -5.05 30.32 7.40
C LEU A 495 -4.02 29.97 6.34
N ARG A 496 -2.73 29.85 6.74
CA ARG A 496 -1.65 29.38 5.88
C ARG A 496 -1.94 27.99 5.34
N ARG A 497 -2.51 27.10 6.17
CA ARG A 497 -2.80 25.71 5.82
C ARG A 497 -4.03 25.62 4.92
N ILE A 498 -5.11 26.34 5.23
CA ILE A 498 -6.33 26.45 4.38
C ILE A 498 -5.94 26.92 2.95
N TRP A 499 -5.07 27.92 2.85
CA TRP A 499 -4.59 28.38 1.55
C TRP A 499 -3.87 27.25 0.80
N ALA A 500 -2.98 26.50 1.48
CA ALA A 500 -2.25 25.40 0.88
C ALA A 500 -3.16 24.23 0.47
N GLU A 501 -4.18 23.92 1.24
CA GLU A 501 -5.20 22.90 0.90
C GLU A 501 -5.98 23.30 -0.35
N LYS A 502 -6.46 24.55 -0.42
CA LYS A 502 -7.13 25.07 -1.62
C LYS A 502 -6.22 25.04 -2.84
N LYS A 503 -4.91 25.32 -2.67
CA LYS A 503 -3.91 25.20 -3.73
C LYS A 503 -3.74 23.75 -4.17
N ILE A 504 -3.62 22.79 -3.23
CA ILE A 504 -3.53 21.36 -3.53
C ILE A 504 -4.77 20.91 -4.29
N THR A 505 -5.97 21.24 -3.81
CA THR A 505 -7.24 20.92 -4.49
C THR A 505 -7.28 21.49 -5.91
N GLN A 506 -6.78 22.70 -6.12
CA GLN A 506 -6.71 23.30 -7.46
C GLN A 506 -5.72 22.56 -8.37
N LEU A 507 -4.53 22.23 -7.87
CA LEU A 507 -3.54 21.43 -8.62
C LEU A 507 -4.10 20.06 -9.01
N GLN A 508 -4.83 19.40 -8.12
CA GLN A 508 -5.53 18.15 -8.40
C GLN A 508 -6.58 18.31 -9.50
N ARG A 509 -7.40 19.38 -9.43
CA ARG A 509 -8.41 19.70 -10.45
C ARG A 509 -7.81 20.02 -11.82
N GLU A 510 -6.58 20.54 -11.87
CA GLU A 510 -5.84 20.83 -13.11
C GLU A 510 -5.08 19.60 -13.63
N GLY A 511 -5.07 18.51 -12.87
CA GLY A 511 -4.31 17.30 -13.19
C GLY A 511 -2.80 17.52 -13.17
N ALA A 512 -2.34 18.36 -12.24
CA ALA A 512 -0.91 18.59 -12.01
C ALA A 512 -0.16 17.28 -11.67
N GLN A 513 1.14 17.27 -11.88
CA GLN A 513 1.95 16.10 -11.54
C GLN A 513 1.97 15.87 -10.03
N ALA A 514 1.92 14.61 -9.59
CA ALA A 514 1.95 14.23 -8.18
C ALA A 514 3.11 14.89 -7.41
N LYS A 515 4.30 14.96 -8.03
CA LYS A 515 5.48 15.62 -7.44
C LYS A 515 5.26 17.08 -7.07
N GLU A 516 4.47 17.81 -7.83
CA GLU A 516 4.14 19.22 -7.57
C GLU A 516 3.19 19.34 -6.37
N ILE A 517 2.17 18.50 -6.33
CA ILE A 517 1.21 18.39 -5.22
C ILE A 517 1.95 18.02 -3.92
N ASP A 518 2.82 17.02 -3.98
CA ASP A 518 3.60 16.55 -2.84
C ASP A 518 4.60 17.59 -2.32
N ALA A 519 5.14 18.44 -3.21
CA ALA A 519 6.03 19.55 -2.81
C ALA A 519 5.27 20.57 -1.97
N VAL A 520 4.04 20.94 -2.36
CA VAL A 520 3.17 21.81 -1.54
C VAL A 520 2.82 21.12 -0.23
N GLY A 521 2.44 19.82 -0.25
CA GLY A 521 2.14 19.07 0.95
C GLY A 521 3.29 19.07 1.96
N ARG A 522 4.53 18.81 1.50
CA ARG A 522 5.74 18.86 2.36
C ARG A 522 6.01 20.25 2.93
N GLN A 523 5.85 21.29 2.11
CA GLN A 523 6.11 22.67 2.54
C GLN A 523 5.13 23.15 3.63
N TYR A 524 3.88 22.67 3.58
CA TYR A 524 2.81 23.16 4.46
C TYR A 524 2.36 22.16 5.52
N GLY A 525 2.96 20.99 5.57
CA GLY A 525 2.67 19.97 6.57
C GLY A 525 1.36 19.21 6.31
N ILE A 526 0.98 19.04 5.03
CA ILE A 526 -0.26 18.37 4.61
C ILE A 526 0.07 16.99 4.02
N VAL A 527 -0.66 15.96 4.45
CA VAL A 527 -0.50 14.60 3.92
C VAL A 527 -1.20 14.47 2.57
N THR A 528 -0.43 14.10 1.55
CA THR A 528 -0.89 13.85 0.17
C THR A 528 -0.72 12.37 -0.20
N GLU A 529 -1.08 11.96 -1.42
CA GLU A 529 -0.89 10.58 -1.87
C GLU A 529 0.59 10.16 -1.93
N GLY A 530 1.52 11.09 -2.18
CA GLY A 530 2.95 10.82 -2.35
C GLY A 530 3.81 11.14 -1.12
N ASN A 531 3.22 11.57 0.00
CA ASN A 531 3.95 11.81 1.24
C ASN A 531 3.29 11.14 2.45
N SER A 532 4.00 11.14 3.59
CA SER A 532 3.57 10.54 4.85
C SER A 532 4.07 11.36 6.03
N LEU A 533 3.44 11.16 7.21
CA LEU A 533 3.97 11.65 8.49
C LEU A 533 4.71 10.49 9.19
N ILE A 534 5.98 10.73 9.55
CA ILE A 534 6.79 9.76 10.28
C ILE A 534 7.25 10.32 11.64
N VAL A 535 7.14 9.49 12.67
CA VAL A 535 7.71 9.72 13.99
C VAL A 535 8.87 8.77 14.18
N LEU A 536 10.07 9.28 14.51
CA LEU A 536 11.24 8.48 14.84
C LEU A 536 11.70 8.76 16.26
N GLU A 537 12.20 7.72 16.93
CA GLU A 537 12.62 7.84 18.32
C GLU A 537 13.94 8.62 18.46
N THR A 538 14.95 8.32 17.64
CA THR A 538 16.31 8.87 17.83
C THR A 538 16.72 9.85 16.75
N VAL A 539 17.55 10.86 17.10
CA VAL A 539 18.14 11.79 16.11
C VAL A 539 19.01 11.05 15.10
N ALA A 540 19.69 9.98 15.52
CA ALA A 540 20.51 9.16 14.64
C ALA A 540 19.69 8.53 13.49
N ASP A 541 18.43 8.15 13.74
CA ASP A 541 17.52 7.64 12.71
C ASP A 541 17.14 8.74 11.71
N TYR A 542 16.83 9.95 12.18
CA TYR A 542 16.59 11.09 11.28
C TYR A 542 17.81 11.38 10.38
N VAL A 543 19.02 11.30 10.93
CA VAL A 543 20.28 11.47 10.17
C VAL A 543 20.46 10.34 9.16
N ARG A 544 20.26 9.08 9.57
CA ARG A 544 20.42 7.88 8.73
C ARG A 544 19.56 7.94 7.47
N TYR A 545 18.30 8.36 7.61
CA TYR A 545 17.35 8.45 6.51
C TYR A 545 17.32 9.83 5.85
N GLN A 546 18.13 10.80 6.34
CA GLN A 546 18.15 12.18 5.85
C GLN A 546 16.77 12.87 5.95
N ILE A 547 16.05 12.57 7.00
CA ILE A 547 14.76 13.16 7.33
C ILE A 547 15.02 14.35 8.28
N THR A 548 14.49 15.53 7.93
CA THR A 548 14.56 16.69 8.83
C THR A 548 13.67 16.44 10.05
N PRO A 549 14.21 16.42 11.27
CA PRO A 549 13.44 16.12 12.47
C PRO A 549 12.54 17.28 12.90
N PRO A 550 11.62 17.07 13.88
CA PRO A 550 10.92 18.15 14.57
C PRO A 550 11.88 19.19 15.16
N GLU A 551 11.41 20.40 15.36
CA GLU A 551 12.23 21.56 15.76
C GLU A 551 13.09 21.29 17.02
N GLU A 552 12.58 20.54 17.96
CA GLU A 552 13.26 20.15 19.20
C GLU A 552 14.57 19.37 18.98
N LEU A 553 14.67 18.62 17.87
CA LEU A 553 15.82 17.75 17.54
C LEU A 553 16.74 18.35 16.46
N GLN A 554 16.39 19.47 15.82
CA GLN A 554 17.13 20.02 14.68
C GLN A 554 18.57 20.42 15.02
N ARG A 555 18.82 20.92 16.24
CA ARG A 555 20.17 21.36 16.64
C ARG A 555 21.16 20.18 16.62
N GLU A 556 20.76 19.05 17.16
CA GLU A 556 21.60 17.84 17.19
C GLU A 556 21.72 17.21 15.81
N TYR A 557 20.64 17.17 15.03
CA TYR A 557 20.62 16.69 13.66
C TYR A 557 21.65 17.42 12.78
N ASN A 558 21.66 18.76 12.80
CA ASN A 558 22.57 19.58 11.98
C ASN A 558 24.05 19.31 12.29
N ARG A 559 24.35 18.91 13.53
CA ARG A 559 25.71 18.53 13.94
C ARG A 559 26.14 17.19 13.32
N LEU A 560 25.23 16.24 13.16
CA LEU A 560 25.53 14.86 12.77
C LEU A 560 25.49 14.65 11.24
N VAL A 561 24.68 15.41 10.51
CA VAL A 561 24.36 15.16 9.08
C VAL A 561 25.57 15.27 8.15
N ASN A 562 26.54 16.13 8.46
CA ASN A 562 27.70 16.40 7.58
C ASN A 562 28.68 15.22 7.47
N THR A 563 28.69 14.31 8.44
CA THR A 563 29.60 13.17 8.49
C THR A 563 29.10 11.99 7.62
N GLU A 564 27.79 11.89 7.43
CA GLU A 564 27.16 10.73 6.77
C GLU A 564 27.29 10.75 5.23
N LYS A 565 27.29 11.92 4.61
CA LYS A 565 27.37 12.04 3.13
C LYS A 565 28.65 11.45 2.53
N GLN A 566 29.79 11.58 3.20
CA GLN A 566 31.08 11.08 2.71
C GLN A 566 31.19 9.54 2.75
N ASN A 567 30.42 8.89 3.64
CA ASN A 567 30.46 7.43 3.81
C ASN A 567 29.66 6.69 2.71
N LYS A 568 28.61 7.29 2.16
CA LYS A 568 27.73 6.64 1.16
C LYS A 568 28.41 6.34 -0.17
N GLU A 569 29.25 7.26 -0.69
CA GLU A 569 29.95 7.05 -1.96
C GLU A 569 31.01 5.94 -1.86
N LYS A 570 31.74 5.90 -0.74
CA LYS A 570 32.70 4.82 -0.47
C LYS A 570 32.03 3.46 -0.34
N ALA A 571 30.86 3.42 0.30
CA ALA A 571 30.08 2.21 0.48
C ALA A 571 29.56 1.64 -0.85
N LYS A 572 29.12 2.50 -1.80
CA LYS A 572 28.63 2.07 -3.11
C LYS A 572 29.72 1.37 -3.94
N LYS A 573 30.94 1.93 -3.96
CA LYS A 573 32.07 1.32 -4.67
C LYS A 573 32.51 -0.01 -4.03
N ALA A 574 32.61 -0.06 -2.70
CA ALA A 574 32.94 -1.27 -1.98
C ALA A 574 31.90 -2.39 -2.19
N HIS A 575 30.61 -2.02 -2.31
CA HIS A 575 29.53 -2.95 -2.61
C HIS A 575 29.71 -3.61 -3.99
N LEU A 576 29.93 -2.84 -5.06
CA LEU A 576 30.11 -3.38 -6.40
C LEU A 576 31.33 -4.32 -6.47
N ASP A 577 32.46 -3.95 -5.85
CA ASP A 577 33.64 -4.81 -5.76
C ASP A 577 33.38 -6.11 -4.96
N HIS A 578 32.47 -6.06 -3.97
CA HIS A 578 32.03 -7.27 -3.27
C HIS A 578 31.21 -8.19 -4.20
N VAL A 579 30.25 -7.65 -4.97
CA VAL A 579 29.46 -8.44 -5.93
C VAL A 579 30.35 -9.08 -6.99
N VAL A 580 31.36 -8.35 -7.49
CA VAL A 580 32.36 -8.90 -8.43
C VAL A 580 33.08 -10.09 -7.81
N LYS A 581 33.53 -10.00 -6.55
CA LYS A 581 34.19 -11.14 -5.84
C LYS A 581 33.28 -12.35 -5.70
N LEU A 582 31.96 -12.14 -5.44
CA LEU A 582 31.00 -13.25 -5.40
C LEU A 582 30.85 -13.92 -6.77
N SER A 583 30.77 -13.13 -7.85
CA SER A 583 30.71 -13.62 -9.22
C SER A 583 31.96 -14.38 -9.62
N GLU A 584 33.15 -13.91 -9.23
CA GLU A 584 34.42 -14.59 -9.46
C GLU A 584 34.51 -15.93 -8.70
N ALA A 585 33.95 -15.98 -7.48
CA ALA A 585 33.88 -17.22 -6.71
C ALA A 585 32.93 -18.25 -7.36
N GLN A 586 31.78 -17.81 -7.91
CA GLN A 586 30.89 -18.67 -8.69
C GLN A 586 31.56 -19.16 -9.98
N SER A 587 32.25 -18.29 -10.72
CA SER A 587 33.01 -18.68 -11.91
C SER A 587 34.10 -19.73 -11.57
N LYS A 588 34.75 -19.61 -10.41
CA LYS A 588 35.74 -20.62 -9.97
C LYS A 588 35.06 -21.98 -9.71
N TRP A 589 33.91 -22.00 -9.05
CA TRP A 589 33.09 -23.20 -8.89
C TRP A 589 32.73 -23.80 -10.26
N TRP A 590 32.22 -22.99 -11.18
CA TRP A 590 31.78 -23.41 -12.51
C TRP A 590 32.96 -24.02 -13.32
N ASN A 591 34.18 -23.50 -13.18
CA ASN A 591 35.38 -24.02 -13.82
C ASN A 591 35.99 -25.26 -13.11
N THR A 592 35.45 -25.65 -11.96
CA THR A 592 35.91 -26.84 -11.23
C THR A 592 35.30 -28.12 -11.85
N SER A 593 36.10 -29.13 -12.01
CA SER A 593 35.65 -30.49 -12.42
C SER A 593 35.25 -31.28 -11.18
N PHE A 594 34.01 -31.79 -11.17
CA PHE A 594 33.49 -32.61 -10.09
C PHE A 594 33.50 -34.10 -10.44
N PRO A 595 33.49 -35.01 -9.45
CA PRO A 595 33.45 -36.44 -9.66
C PRO A 595 32.19 -36.91 -10.43
N ILE A 596 32.27 -38.10 -11.04
CA ILE A 596 31.17 -38.74 -11.75
C ILE A 596 30.34 -39.56 -10.75
N ALA A 597 29.02 -39.69 -10.99
CA ALA A 597 28.13 -40.51 -10.19
C ALA A 597 28.67 -41.99 -10.14
N GLY A 598 28.52 -42.64 -8.99
CA GLY A 598 29.01 -43.99 -8.73
C GLY A 598 30.48 -44.08 -8.34
N THR A 599 31.21 -42.93 -8.28
CA THR A 599 32.62 -42.89 -7.83
C THR A 599 32.75 -42.47 -6.36
N LYS A 600 31.66 -42.26 -5.66
CA LYS A 600 31.68 -41.88 -4.24
C LYS A 600 32.28 -43.02 -3.41
N PRO A 601 33.34 -42.79 -2.60
CA PRO A 601 33.94 -43.83 -1.79
C PRO A 601 32.89 -44.42 -0.83
N VAL A 602 32.63 -45.71 -0.93
CA VAL A 602 31.74 -46.41 0.01
C VAL A 602 32.42 -46.39 1.38
N LYS A 603 31.86 -45.69 2.34
CA LYS A 603 32.26 -45.86 3.75
C LYS A 603 31.86 -47.26 4.17
N ASN A 604 32.84 -48.18 4.29
CA ASN A 604 32.63 -49.48 4.92
C ASN A 604 32.04 -49.24 6.31
N ARG A 605 30.79 -49.66 6.51
CA ARG A 605 30.21 -49.80 7.84
C ARG A 605 30.94 -50.91 8.55
N GLU A 606 31.97 -50.59 9.30
CA GLU A 606 32.43 -51.46 10.38
C GLU A 606 31.41 -51.29 11.52
N ASP A 607 30.73 -52.41 11.80
CA ASP A 607 29.89 -52.56 12.98
C ASP A 607 30.70 -52.35 14.25
N HIS A 608 30.56 -51.20 14.88
CA HIS A 608 30.88 -51.06 16.30
C HIS A 608 29.68 -50.46 17.02
N THR A 609 28.93 -51.36 17.65
CA THR A 609 28.14 -51.07 18.82
C THR A 609 29.03 -50.44 19.89
N SER A 610 28.87 -49.17 20.17
CA SER A 610 28.80 -48.53 21.49
C SER A 610 29.16 -47.07 21.47
N ASN A 611 28.25 -46.29 22.10
CA ASN A 611 28.41 -45.00 22.74
C ASN A 611 28.71 -43.74 21.93
N ASN A 612 27.64 -42.93 21.83
CA ASN A 612 27.58 -41.48 21.86
C ASN A 612 28.93 -40.72 21.88
N ASN A 613 29.23 -40.09 20.76
CA ASN A 613 29.68 -38.69 20.64
C ASN A 613 30.05 -38.43 19.17
N GLU A 614 29.14 -37.84 18.45
CA GLU A 614 29.41 -37.35 17.10
C GLU A 614 30.25 -36.07 17.15
N SER A 615 31.44 -36.12 16.61
CA SER A 615 32.14 -34.94 16.11
C SER A 615 32.45 -35.13 14.65
N SER A 616 31.59 -34.64 13.75
CA SER A 616 31.83 -34.60 12.31
C SER A 616 32.80 -33.47 11.98
N ALA A 617 33.99 -33.82 11.51
CA ALA A 617 34.91 -32.89 10.88
C ALA A 617 34.58 -32.76 9.40
N THR A 618 33.88 -31.76 9.00
CA THR A 618 33.67 -31.38 7.61
C THR A 618 34.69 -30.31 7.21
N ALA A 619 35.52 -30.60 6.21
CA ALA A 619 36.40 -29.63 5.57
C ALA A 619 35.52 -28.73 4.64
N GLY A 620 34.86 -27.74 5.22
CA GLY A 620 34.21 -26.68 4.46
C GLY A 620 35.22 -25.60 4.10
N ILE A 621 35.15 -25.12 2.88
CA ILE A 621 35.81 -23.87 2.51
C ILE A 621 35.13 -22.75 3.29
N ASN A 622 35.67 -22.38 4.44
CA ASN A 622 35.25 -21.23 5.20
C ASN A 622 35.57 -19.96 4.40
N MET A 623 34.65 -19.47 3.61
CA MET A 623 34.64 -18.07 3.25
C MET A 623 34.20 -17.27 4.51
N ARG A 624 35.17 -16.96 5.35
CA ARG A 624 34.93 -15.93 6.39
C ARG A 624 34.76 -14.59 5.70
N ALA A 625 33.57 -14.16 5.51
CA ALA A 625 33.27 -12.76 5.35
C ALA A 625 33.67 -12.05 6.66
N SER A 626 34.76 -11.30 6.62
CA SER A 626 35.08 -10.37 7.70
C SER A 626 34.08 -9.23 7.61
N ALA A 627 32.98 -9.34 8.34
CA ALA A 627 32.16 -8.21 8.67
C ALA A 627 32.96 -7.30 9.60
N SER A 628 33.63 -6.29 9.05
CA SER A 628 34.12 -5.17 9.83
C SER A 628 32.92 -4.31 10.26
N THR A 629 32.29 -4.67 11.33
CA THR A 629 31.47 -3.75 12.10
C THR A 629 32.43 -2.80 12.79
N SER A 630 32.66 -1.63 12.21
CA SER A 630 33.24 -0.50 12.92
C SER A 630 32.21 0.01 13.91
N ALA A 631 32.17 -0.61 15.09
CA ALA A 631 31.57 0.00 16.26
C ALA A 631 32.51 1.15 16.69
N LEU A 632 32.15 2.37 16.35
CA LEU A 632 32.74 3.57 16.92
C LEU A 632 32.29 3.67 18.40
N ALA A 633 33.15 3.21 19.29
CA ALA A 633 33.01 3.48 20.71
C ALA A 633 33.34 4.95 20.95
N ILE A 634 32.30 5.75 21.20
CA ILE A 634 32.46 7.12 21.75
C ILE A 634 32.68 6.96 23.26
N ARG A 635 33.94 7.18 23.71
CA ARG A 635 34.25 7.42 25.11
C ARG A 635 33.73 8.81 25.48
N GLY A 636 32.66 8.86 26.24
CA GLY A 636 32.24 10.04 27.00
C GLY A 636 32.82 9.99 28.42
N VAL A 637 33.56 11.05 28.77
CA VAL A 637 34.06 11.30 30.15
C VAL A 637 32.94 12.00 30.92
N GLY A 638 32.69 11.58 32.17
CA GLY A 638 31.89 12.36 33.10
C GLY A 638 31.22 11.51 34.17
N SER A 639 31.92 11.39 35.29
CA SER A 639 31.43 10.82 36.57
C SER A 639 30.28 11.64 37.16
N VAL A 640 29.31 10.98 37.80
CA VAL A 640 28.81 11.22 39.15
C VAL A 640 27.97 10.02 39.61
N SER A 641 28.27 9.54 40.79
CA SER A 641 27.66 8.49 41.59
C SER A 641 26.20 8.77 41.94
N ASP A 642 25.34 7.75 42.02
CA ASP A 642 24.77 7.27 43.29
C ASP A 642 23.78 6.13 43.07
N ASP A 643 23.94 5.17 43.97
CA ASP A 643 23.19 3.96 44.27
C ASP A 643 21.70 3.87 43.96
N ILE A 644 21.29 2.70 43.40
CA ILE A 644 20.13 1.90 43.88
C ILE A 644 20.30 0.45 43.36
N GLU A 645 20.34 -0.49 44.33
CA GLU A 645 20.27 -1.94 44.11
C GLU A 645 18.93 -2.39 43.55
N ALA A 646 18.94 -3.25 42.53
CA ALA A 646 17.82 -4.14 42.24
C ALA A 646 18.34 -5.45 41.64
N HIS A 647 18.05 -6.53 42.32
CA HIS A 647 18.39 -7.90 41.99
C HIS A 647 17.83 -8.33 40.60
N ALA A 648 18.70 -8.90 39.78
CA ALA A 648 18.31 -9.76 38.66
C ALA A 648 19.23 -10.98 38.66
N GLU A 649 18.66 -12.14 38.94
CA GLU A 649 19.32 -13.44 38.79
C GLU A 649 19.63 -13.68 37.30
N MET A 650 20.92 -13.80 36.99
CA MET A 650 21.40 -14.31 35.72
C MET A 650 21.88 -15.73 35.86
N ALA A 651 21.32 -16.63 35.09
CA ALA A 651 21.80 -18.00 34.96
C ALA A 651 23.16 -18.03 34.26
N GLU A 652 24.18 -18.50 34.96
CA GLU A 652 25.52 -18.75 34.47
C GLU A 652 25.51 -19.94 33.48
N VAL A 653 25.97 -19.72 32.27
CA VAL A 653 26.41 -20.80 31.35
C VAL A 653 27.93 -20.87 31.41
N SER A 654 28.45 -21.91 32.08
CA SER A 654 29.88 -22.14 32.17
C SER A 654 30.48 -22.64 30.86
N VAL A 655 31.44 -21.90 30.32
CA VAL A 655 32.30 -22.33 29.21
C VAL A 655 33.52 -22.98 29.76
N ARG A 656 33.66 -24.30 29.63
CA ARG A 656 34.92 -25.03 29.92
C ARG A 656 35.88 -24.91 28.74
N GLY A 657 37.01 -24.29 28.98
CA GLY A 657 38.16 -24.26 28.12
C GLY A 657 38.86 -25.64 27.96
N TYR A 658 39.25 -25.98 26.74
CA TYR A 658 40.14 -27.10 26.49
C TYR A 658 41.56 -26.63 26.11
N SER A 659 42.53 -27.27 26.73
CA SER A 659 43.97 -27.00 26.71
C SER A 659 44.61 -27.53 25.43
N ARG A 660 45.74 -26.92 25.10
CA ARG A 660 46.68 -27.25 24.02
C ARG A 660 47.28 -28.66 24.19
N SER A 661 47.22 -29.50 23.14
CA SER A 661 48.21 -30.49 22.87
C SER A 661 48.36 -30.84 21.41
N SER A 662 49.59 -30.92 21.00
CA SER A 662 50.27 -31.60 19.86
C SER A 662 50.17 -31.02 18.46
N ARG A 663 51.24 -30.25 18.20
CA ARG A 663 51.62 -29.67 16.91
C ARG A 663 52.46 -30.67 16.04
N LYS A 664 52.41 -31.97 16.29
CA LYS A 664 53.37 -32.91 15.65
C LYS A 664 52.78 -33.82 14.54
N GLU A 665 51.47 -33.97 14.45
CA GLU A 665 50.86 -34.89 13.45
C GLU A 665 50.41 -34.22 12.13
N ARG A 666 50.47 -32.90 12.05
CA ARG A 666 50.04 -32.17 10.82
C ARG A 666 51.09 -32.11 9.70
N ARG A 667 52.25 -32.70 9.84
CA ARG A 667 53.30 -32.62 8.81
C ARG A 667 53.42 -33.84 7.88
N GLN A 668 52.76 -34.97 8.20
CA GLN A 668 52.82 -36.18 7.37
C GLN A 668 51.64 -36.31 6.36
N SER A 669 50.49 -35.71 6.59
CA SER A 669 49.36 -35.79 5.66
C SER A 669 49.49 -34.88 4.43
N ARG A 670 50.36 -33.87 4.46
CA ARG A 670 50.53 -32.93 3.34
C ARG A 670 51.42 -33.42 2.19
N ASN A 671 52.11 -34.48 2.35
CA ASN A 671 53.01 -35.03 1.30
C ASN A 671 52.36 -36.20 0.51
N ALA A 672 51.28 -36.79 1.00
CA ALA A 672 50.54 -37.82 0.27
C ALA A 672 49.63 -37.26 -0.84
N ASP A 673 49.04 -36.10 -0.58
CA ASP A 673 48.11 -35.46 -1.57
C ASP A 673 48.82 -34.80 -2.77
N LYS A 674 50.14 -34.60 -2.71
CA LYS A 674 50.88 -33.97 -3.85
C LYS A 674 51.38 -34.95 -4.89
N ALA A 675 51.35 -36.25 -4.59
CA ALA A 675 51.90 -37.29 -5.55
C ALA A 675 50.77 -37.86 -6.46
N MET A 676 49.50 -37.68 -6.14
CA MET A 676 48.38 -38.30 -6.89
C MET A 676 47.71 -37.39 -7.96
N VAL A 677 48.15 -36.17 -8.10
CA VAL A 677 47.49 -35.16 -8.99
C VAL A 677 48.21 -35.01 -10.34
N ARG A 678 49.22 -35.81 -10.68
CA ARG A 678 50.04 -35.55 -11.88
C ARG A 678 49.97 -36.60 -13.01
N SER A 679 49.15 -37.63 -12.96
CA SER A 679 49.15 -38.66 -14.02
C SER A 679 47.84 -38.86 -14.81
N ASP A 680 46.68 -38.22 -14.45
CA ASP A 680 45.40 -38.59 -15.07
C ASP A 680 44.65 -37.47 -15.82
N SER A 681 45.33 -36.35 -16.17
CA SER A 681 44.63 -35.19 -16.75
C SER A 681 44.29 -35.28 -18.24
N HIS A 682 44.90 -36.24 -19.01
CA HIS A 682 44.62 -36.33 -20.45
C HIS A 682 43.67 -37.47 -20.88
N GLU A 683 43.56 -38.54 -20.10
CA GLU A 683 42.60 -39.61 -20.44
C GLU A 683 41.16 -39.29 -19.94
N GLN A 684 41.01 -38.47 -18.89
CA GLN A 684 39.70 -38.08 -18.40
C GLN A 684 39.00 -37.01 -19.29
N GLU A 685 39.73 -36.11 -19.99
CA GLU A 685 39.11 -35.14 -20.89
C GLU A 685 38.48 -35.85 -22.14
N SER A 686 39.10 -36.90 -22.68
CA SER A 686 38.51 -37.64 -23.81
C SER A 686 37.27 -38.46 -23.40
N MET A 687 37.24 -39.03 -22.19
CA MET A 687 36.04 -39.70 -21.68
C MET A 687 34.87 -38.78 -21.36
N TYR A 688 35.15 -37.51 -21.05
CA TYR A 688 34.12 -36.51 -20.80
C TYR A 688 33.47 -35.96 -22.08
N GLU A 689 34.20 -35.88 -23.19
CA GLU A 689 33.63 -35.49 -24.48
C GLU A 689 32.74 -36.60 -25.08
N ASP A 690 33.13 -37.85 -24.99
CA ASP A 690 32.30 -38.99 -25.42
C ASP A 690 31.01 -39.13 -24.58
N TYR A 691 31.09 -38.87 -23.26
CA TYR A 691 29.90 -38.89 -22.38
C TYR A 691 28.93 -37.74 -22.63
N ARG A 692 29.43 -36.66 -23.22
CA ARG A 692 28.60 -35.50 -23.59
C ARG A 692 27.70 -35.75 -24.80
N ASP A 693 28.20 -36.50 -25.76
CA ASP A 693 27.44 -36.86 -26.96
C ASP A 693 26.36 -37.92 -26.69
N GLU A 694 26.55 -38.81 -25.71
CA GLU A 694 25.52 -39.74 -25.25
C GLU A 694 24.44 -39.06 -24.38
N LEU A 695 24.77 -38.01 -23.60
CA LEU A 695 23.82 -37.26 -22.75
C LEU A 695 22.93 -36.30 -23.57
N SER A 696 23.42 -35.83 -24.73
CA SER A 696 22.67 -34.93 -25.61
C SER A 696 21.42 -35.57 -26.26
N ALA A 697 21.31 -36.90 -26.22
CA ALA A 697 20.17 -37.64 -26.72
C ALA A 697 19.07 -37.90 -25.67
N ASN A 698 19.27 -37.57 -24.38
CA ASN A 698 18.30 -37.81 -23.32
C ASN A 698 17.43 -36.56 -23.05
N THR A 699 16.14 -36.72 -23.22
CA THR A 699 15.11 -35.70 -22.91
C THR A 699 14.99 -35.54 -21.40
N SER A 700 15.62 -34.49 -20.83
CA SER A 700 15.40 -34.13 -19.45
C SER A 700 13.90 -33.82 -19.20
N LYS A 701 13.35 -34.36 -18.11
CA LYS A 701 11.93 -34.19 -17.73
C LYS A 701 11.83 -33.53 -16.37
N ILE A 702 10.98 -32.51 -16.28
CA ILE A 702 10.55 -31.89 -15.03
C ILE A 702 9.19 -32.47 -14.67
N THR A 703 9.04 -33.00 -13.47
CA THR A 703 7.77 -33.48 -12.93
C THR A 703 7.40 -32.63 -11.72
N LEU A 704 6.25 -31.94 -11.79
CA LEU A 704 5.74 -31.15 -10.68
C LEU A 704 4.72 -31.97 -9.90
N ASN A 705 4.77 -31.94 -8.58
CA ASN A 705 3.76 -32.52 -7.72
C ASN A 705 2.50 -31.67 -7.74
N ASN A 706 1.34 -32.30 -7.95
CA ASN A 706 0.06 -31.60 -7.89
C ASN A 706 -0.24 -31.17 -6.44
N TYR A 707 -0.15 -29.88 -6.21
CA TYR A 707 -0.59 -29.30 -4.95
C TYR A 707 -2.13 -29.14 -4.96
N ASN A 708 -2.81 -29.78 -4.00
CA ASN A 708 -4.24 -29.58 -3.73
C ASN A 708 -4.38 -29.16 -2.25
N PRO A 709 -4.84 -27.94 -1.96
CA PRO A 709 -4.98 -27.45 -0.59
C PRO A 709 -6.11 -28.13 0.19
N ASP A 710 -6.89 -29.04 -0.43
CA ASP A 710 -7.97 -29.83 0.17
C ASP A 710 -9.01 -29.00 0.96
N THR A 711 -9.32 -27.79 0.47
CA THR A 711 -10.24 -26.87 1.14
C THR A 711 -11.71 -27.23 0.92
N PRO A 712 -12.63 -26.91 1.87
CA PRO A 712 -14.05 -27.22 1.73
C PRO A 712 -14.68 -26.61 0.47
N TYR A 713 -14.33 -25.38 0.12
CA TYR A 713 -14.88 -24.69 -1.03
C TYR A 713 -14.39 -25.29 -2.36
N LEU A 714 -13.12 -25.77 -2.44
CA LEU A 714 -12.65 -26.45 -3.65
C LEU A 714 -13.38 -27.77 -3.89
N LYS A 715 -13.64 -28.53 -2.84
CA LYS A 715 -14.45 -29.75 -2.96
C LYS A 715 -15.80 -29.43 -3.57
N VAL A 716 -16.49 -28.38 -3.09
CA VAL A 716 -17.78 -27.96 -3.65
C VAL A 716 -17.63 -27.53 -5.13
N MET A 717 -16.57 -26.82 -5.49
CA MET A 717 -16.30 -26.42 -6.90
C MET A 717 -16.02 -27.63 -7.80
N GLU A 718 -15.27 -28.61 -7.31
CA GLU A 718 -14.92 -29.81 -8.08
C GLU A 718 -16.12 -30.73 -8.34
N TYR A 719 -17.07 -30.83 -7.37
CA TYR A 719 -18.30 -31.62 -7.48
C TYR A 719 -19.44 -30.89 -8.19
N ALA A 720 -19.33 -29.57 -8.41
CA ALA A 720 -20.34 -28.77 -9.08
C ALA A 720 -20.42 -29.13 -10.58
N ASP A 721 -21.62 -28.99 -11.13
CA ASP A 721 -21.83 -29.05 -12.59
C ASP A 721 -20.94 -27.95 -13.25
N PRO A 722 -20.08 -28.29 -14.21
CA PRO A 722 -19.23 -27.32 -14.89
C PRO A 722 -20.02 -26.13 -15.49
N ALA A 723 -21.25 -26.36 -15.96
CA ALA A 723 -22.12 -25.29 -16.47
C ALA A 723 -22.60 -24.32 -15.38
N LYS A 724 -22.50 -24.70 -14.10
CA LYS A 724 -22.90 -23.91 -12.93
C LYS A 724 -21.70 -23.46 -12.09
N ALA A 725 -20.49 -23.66 -12.57
CA ALA A 725 -19.28 -23.33 -11.80
C ALA A 725 -19.24 -21.86 -11.36
N ILE A 726 -19.62 -20.91 -12.24
CA ILE A 726 -19.67 -19.48 -11.93
C ILE A 726 -20.75 -19.19 -10.86
N GLU A 727 -21.94 -19.79 -10.98
CA GLU A 727 -23.01 -19.64 -9.98
C GLU A 727 -22.58 -20.19 -8.62
N THR A 728 -21.89 -21.34 -8.62
CA THR A 728 -21.34 -21.96 -7.41
C THR A 728 -20.29 -21.07 -6.77
N TYR A 729 -19.39 -20.49 -7.56
CA TYR A 729 -18.40 -19.50 -7.10
C TYR A 729 -19.07 -18.33 -6.39
N TYR A 730 -20.08 -17.68 -6.98
CA TYR A 730 -20.77 -16.55 -6.35
C TYR A 730 -21.51 -16.94 -5.04
N LYS A 731 -21.98 -18.16 -4.92
CA LYS A 731 -22.55 -18.67 -3.64
C LYS A 731 -21.48 -18.78 -2.56
N LEU A 732 -20.32 -19.36 -2.92
CA LEU A 732 -19.20 -19.53 -2.00
C LEU A 732 -18.54 -18.20 -1.63
N LYS A 733 -18.49 -17.23 -2.55
CA LYS A 733 -17.96 -15.89 -2.31
C LYS A 733 -18.65 -15.18 -1.14
N LYS A 734 -19.95 -15.42 -0.91
CA LYS A 734 -20.68 -14.84 0.23
C LYS A 734 -20.11 -15.30 1.58
N GLU A 735 -19.58 -16.52 1.66
CA GLU A 735 -19.03 -17.09 2.88
C GLU A 735 -17.51 -16.89 2.98
N TYR A 736 -16.77 -17.12 1.88
CA TYR A 736 -15.31 -17.14 1.86
C TYR A 736 -14.68 -15.88 1.26
N GLY A 737 -15.45 -14.90 0.81
CA GLY A 737 -14.97 -13.73 0.05
C GLY A 737 -14.03 -12.78 0.81
N GLN A 738 -13.85 -12.95 2.12
CA GLN A 738 -12.85 -12.22 2.90
C GLN A 738 -11.52 -13.00 3.03
N THR A 739 -11.45 -14.21 2.45
CA THR A 739 -10.29 -15.09 2.56
C THR A 739 -9.45 -15.03 1.28
N PRO A 740 -8.23 -14.49 1.26
CA PRO A 740 -7.41 -14.38 0.05
C PRO A 740 -7.16 -15.71 -0.65
N SER A 741 -6.94 -16.78 0.13
CA SER A 741 -6.72 -18.13 -0.42
C SER A 741 -7.90 -18.67 -1.22
N PHE A 742 -9.13 -18.28 -0.89
CA PHE A 742 -10.31 -18.64 -1.66
C PHE A 742 -10.20 -18.19 -3.12
N TYR A 743 -9.83 -16.91 -3.34
CA TYR A 743 -9.68 -16.36 -4.68
C TYR A 743 -8.53 -17.01 -5.46
N VAL A 744 -7.42 -17.31 -4.78
CA VAL A 744 -6.28 -17.99 -5.40
C VAL A 744 -6.66 -19.39 -5.88
N ASP A 745 -7.30 -20.18 -5.03
CA ASP A 745 -7.64 -21.58 -5.31
C ASP A 745 -8.74 -21.69 -6.39
N VAL A 746 -9.76 -20.83 -6.30
CA VAL A 746 -10.86 -20.84 -7.28
C VAL A 746 -10.37 -20.31 -8.64
N ALA A 747 -9.47 -19.34 -8.67
CA ALA A 747 -8.84 -18.89 -9.92
C ALA A 747 -8.03 -20.03 -10.57
N ASP A 748 -7.24 -20.77 -9.78
CA ASP A 748 -6.51 -21.94 -10.28
C ASP A 748 -7.47 -23.03 -10.82
N TYR A 749 -8.64 -23.21 -10.19
CA TYR A 749 -9.68 -24.12 -10.71
C TYR A 749 -10.13 -23.68 -12.11
N PHE A 750 -10.51 -22.41 -12.30
CA PHE A 750 -10.94 -21.92 -13.61
C PHE A 750 -9.82 -21.99 -14.65
N PHE A 751 -8.58 -21.66 -14.27
CA PHE A 751 -7.43 -21.75 -15.16
C PHE A 751 -7.18 -23.20 -15.63
N LYS A 752 -7.23 -24.18 -14.71
CA LYS A 752 -7.11 -25.61 -15.03
C LYS A 752 -8.22 -26.12 -15.95
N LYS A 753 -9.41 -25.50 -15.91
CA LYS A 753 -10.53 -25.77 -16.82
C LYS A 753 -10.41 -25.06 -18.17
N GLY A 754 -9.37 -24.24 -18.39
CA GLY A 754 -9.12 -23.50 -19.62
C GLY A 754 -9.81 -22.13 -19.70
N ASP A 755 -10.49 -21.70 -18.63
CA ASP A 755 -11.13 -20.38 -18.54
C ASP A 755 -10.19 -19.35 -17.91
N THR A 756 -9.24 -18.86 -18.72
CA THR A 756 -8.24 -17.89 -18.27
C THR A 756 -8.86 -16.53 -17.93
N GLU A 757 -9.90 -16.10 -18.67
CA GLU A 757 -10.56 -14.81 -18.43
C GLU A 757 -11.23 -14.79 -17.06
N GLN A 758 -11.97 -15.84 -16.72
CA GLN A 758 -12.59 -15.99 -15.41
C GLN A 758 -11.54 -16.16 -14.29
N ALA A 759 -10.44 -16.88 -14.56
CA ALA A 759 -9.35 -17.02 -13.58
C ALA A 759 -8.71 -15.65 -13.23
N VAL A 760 -8.44 -14.80 -14.25
CA VAL A 760 -7.90 -13.45 -14.05
C VAL A 760 -8.90 -12.57 -13.29
N LEU A 761 -10.20 -12.65 -13.63
CA LEU A 761 -11.24 -11.90 -12.91
C LEU A 761 -11.29 -12.29 -11.43
N VAL A 762 -11.35 -13.59 -11.13
CA VAL A 762 -11.43 -14.09 -9.75
C VAL A 762 -10.19 -13.71 -8.95
N VAL A 763 -8.98 -13.92 -9.48
CA VAL A 763 -7.75 -13.60 -8.73
C VAL A 763 -7.57 -12.09 -8.55
N SER A 764 -8.11 -11.25 -9.42
CA SER A 764 -8.01 -9.79 -9.30
C SER A 764 -8.67 -9.24 -8.02
N ASN A 765 -9.63 -9.98 -7.41
CA ASN A 765 -10.21 -9.62 -6.11
C ASN A 765 -9.16 -9.44 -5.00
N LEU A 766 -7.96 -10.01 -5.12
CA LEU A 766 -6.88 -9.78 -4.15
C LEU A 766 -6.49 -8.29 -4.05
N ALA A 767 -6.62 -7.52 -5.13
CA ALA A 767 -6.38 -6.07 -5.11
C ALA A 767 -7.47 -5.30 -4.34
N GLU A 768 -8.67 -5.86 -4.20
CA GLU A 768 -9.80 -5.26 -3.48
C GLU A 768 -9.79 -5.58 -1.98
N LEU A 769 -9.19 -6.71 -1.57
CA LEU A 769 -9.15 -7.14 -0.16
C LEU A 769 -8.25 -6.25 0.70
N GLY A 770 -7.17 -5.73 0.14
CA GLY A 770 -6.25 -4.85 0.85
C GLY A 770 -5.64 -3.81 -0.08
N LEU A 771 -6.14 -2.57 -0.02
CA LEU A 771 -5.57 -1.46 -0.79
C LEU A 771 -4.10 -1.25 -0.40
N GLU A 772 -3.22 -1.27 -1.41
CA GLU A 772 -1.76 -1.14 -1.23
C GLU A 772 -1.13 -2.21 -0.29
N ASP A 773 -1.70 -3.41 -0.22
CA ASP A 773 -1.06 -4.54 0.45
C ASP A 773 -0.06 -5.22 -0.51
N ALA A 774 1.24 -5.01 -0.26
CA ALA A 774 2.29 -5.52 -1.14
C ALA A 774 2.35 -7.05 -1.19
N GLN A 775 1.97 -7.75 -0.11
CA GLN A 775 1.94 -9.21 -0.05
C GLN A 775 0.83 -9.77 -0.96
N LEU A 776 -0.39 -9.27 -0.81
CA LEU A 776 -1.53 -9.70 -1.66
C LEU A 776 -1.27 -9.37 -3.14
N LEU A 777 -0.73 -8.18 -3.43
CA LEU A 777 -0.38 -7.79 -4.80
C LEU A 777 0.74 -8.65 -5.37
N ARG A 778 1.72 -9.10 -4.57
CA ARG A 778 2.79 -10.00 -5.02
C ARG A 778 2.23 -11.38 -5.39
N VAL A 779 1.32 -11.93 -4.58
CA VAL A 779 0.61 -13.18 -4.90
C VAL A 779 -0.21 -13.02 -6.19
N LEU A 780 -0.95 -11.91 -6.33
CA LEU A 780 -1.68 -11.58 -7.56
C LEU A 780 -0.75 -11.58 -8.77
N GLY A 781 0.39 -10.88 -8.70
CA GLY A 781 1.37 -10.81 -9.78
C GLY A 781 1.95 -12.18 -10.16
N TYR A 782 2.24 -13.05 -9.18
CA TYR A 782 2.70 -14.42 -9.44
C TYR A 782 1.63 -15.27 -10.16
N LYS A 783 0.36 -15.15 -9.75
CA LYS A 783 -0.74 -15.87 -10.39
C LYS A 783 -1.00 -15.37 -11.82
N LEU A 784 -1.04 -14.06 -12.03
CA LEU A 784 -1.15 -13.48 -13.36
C LEU A 784 -0.02 -13.95 -14.30
N SER A 785 1.23 -13.98 -13.79
CA SER A 785 2.37 -14.53 -14.53
C SER A 785 2.17 -16.00 -14.91
N SER A 786 1.67 -16.83 -13.97
CA SER A 786 1.41 -18.25 -14.20
C SER A 786 0.27 -18.49 -15.20
N TYR A 787 -0.71 -17.58 -15.26
CA TYR A 787 -1.82 -17.59 -16.24
C TYR A 787 -1.43 -16.97 -17.59
N LYS A 788 -0.16 -16.55 -17.77
CA LYS A 788 0.39 -15.86 -18.94
C LYS A 788 -0.26 -14.49 -19.22
N ALA A 789 -0.91 -13.90 -18.22
CA ALA A 789 -1.42 -12.53 -18.24
C ALA A 789 -0.27 -11.55 -17.93
N HIS A 790 0.74 -11.52 -18.86
CA HIS A 790 2.02 -10.84 -18.62
C HIS A 790 1.89 -9.33 -18.49
N LYS A 791 0.98 -8.71 -19.25
CA LYS A 791 0.75 -7.26 -19.20
C LYS A 791 0.21 -6.84 -17.82
N GLU A 792 -0.78 -7.56 -17.33
CA GLU A 792 -1.40 -7.34 -16.04
C GLU A 792 -0.41 -7.61 -14.91
N ALA A 793 0.40 -8.67 -15.02
CA ALA A 793 1.45 -9.00 -14.04
C ALA A 793 2.51 -7.88 -13.94
N ILE A 794 2.96 -7.33 -15.07
CA ILE A 794 3.91 -6.21 -15.10
C ILE A 794 3.36 -5.01 -14.34
N GLU A 795 2.10 -4.63 -14.58
CA GLU A 795 1.51 -3.46 -13.91
C GLU A 795 1.32 -3.71 -12.40
N VAL A 796 0.91 -4.91 -12.01
CA VAL A 796 0.82 -5.29 -10.58
C VAL A 796 2.20 -5.24 -9.91
N PHE A 797 3.26 -5.75 -10.54
CA PHE A 797 4.61 -5.67 -9.98
C PHE A 797 5.20 -4.24 -10.01
N ARG A 798 4.81 -3.37 -10.95
CA ARG A 798 5.11 -1.93 -10.87
C ARG A 798 4.50 -1.33 -9.61
N LYS A 799 3.24 -1.65 -9.29
CA LYS A 799 2.58 -1.19 -8.06
C LYS A 799 3.29 -1.75 -6.82
N VAL A 800 3.66 -3.03 -6.79
CA VAL A 800 4.46 -3.63 -5.69
C VAL A 800 5.77 -2.87 -5.51
N LEU A 801 6.48 -2.58 -6.60
CA LEU A 801 7.73 -1.81 -6.55
C LEU A 801 7.51 -0.41 -5.99
N SER A 802 6.44 0.29 -6.37
CA SER A 802 6.12 1.63 -5.84
C SER A 802 5.80 1.63 -4.33
N ILE A 803 5.29 0.50 -3.81
CA ILE A 803 4.99 0.32 -2.39
C ILE A 803 6.22 -0.13 -1.59
N ARG A 804 7.12 -0.95 -2.19
CA ARG A 804 8.27 -1.61 -1.55
C ARG A 804 9.56 -1.37 -2.34
N GLU A 805 9.92 -0.11 -2.55
CA GLU A 805 11.13 0.28 -3.28
C GLU A 805 12.42 -0.09 -2.52
N GLU A 806 12.35 -0.30 -1.21
CA GLU A 806 13.45 -0.73 -0.35
C GLU A 806 13.77 -2.23 -0.44
N GLU A 807 12.98 -3.02 -1.14
CA GLU A 807 13.13 -4.46 -1.26
C GLU A 807 13.69 -4.85 -2.64
N PRO A 808 14.84 -5.54 -2.71
CA PRO A 808 15.41 -6.00 -3.98
C PRO A 808 14.48 -6.96 -4.73
N GLN A 809 13.67 -7.75 -4.00
CA GLN A 809 12.71 -8.67 -4.58
C GLN A 809 11.65 -7.96 -5.44
N SER A 810 11.22 -6.73 -5.08
CA SER A 810 10.27 -5.96 -5.88
C SER A 810 10.82 -5.62 -7.27
N TYR A 811 12.12 -5.29 -7.37
CA TYR A 811 12.80 -5.07 -8.66
C TYR A 811 12.96 -6.37 -9.43
N ARG A 812 13.29 -7.48 -8.74
CA ARG A 812 13.45 -8.80 -9.35
C ARG A 812 12.11 -9.30 -9.91
N ASP A 813 11.02 -9.21 -9.15
CA ASP A 813 9.68 -9.61 -9.59
C ASP A 813 9.26 -8.84 -10.85
N LEU A 814 9.42 -7.51 -10.85
CA LEU A 814 9.13 -6.69 -12.04
C LEU A 814 10.05 -7.04 -13.21
N GLY A 815 11.35 -7.22 -12.97
CA GLY A 815 12.32 -7.57 -14.02
C GLY A 815 11.99 -8.91 -14.68
N GLN A 816 11.60 -9.92 -13.90
CA GLN A 816 11.17 -11.23 -14.41
C GLN A 816 9.85 -11.13 -15.19
N ALA A 817 8.87 -10.34 -14.71
CA ALA A 817 7.61 -10.13 -15.42
C ALA A 817 7.84 -9.41 -16.77
N LEU A 818 8.70 -8.39 -16.81
CA LEU A 818 9.11 -7.71 -18.04
C LEU A 818 9.77 -8.68 -19.03
N ALA A 819 10.66 -9.56 -18.55
CA ALA A 819 11.29 -10.58 -19.39
C ALA A 819 10.26 -11.57 -19.96
N GLN A 820 9.30 -12.03 -19.16
CA GLN A 820 8.20 -12.89 -19.60
C GLN A 820 7.28 -12.19 -20.62
N GLY A 821 7.10 -10.87 -20.48
CA GLY A 821 6.36 -10.02 -21.41
C GLY A 821 7.12 -9.64 -22.69
N GLY A 822 8.40 -10.04 -22.83
CA GLY A 822 9.24 -9.74 -23.99
C GLY A 822 9.93 -8.38 -23.96
N GLU A 823 9.84 -7.64 -22.84
CA GLU A 823 10.44 -6.29 -22.66
C GLU A 823 11.90 -6.42 -22.13
N TYR A 824 12.75 -7.14 -22.85
CA TYR A 824 14.08 -7.61 -22.37
C TYR A 824 15.02 -6.48 -21.96
N GLN A 825 15.05 -5.33 -22.67
CA GLN A 825 15.90 -4.21 -22.30
C GLN A 825 15.49 -3.62 -20.95
N GLN A 826 14.19 -3.40 -20.73
CA GLN A 826 13.68 -2.88 -19.47
C GLN A 826 13.86 -3.89 -18.32
N ALA A 827 13.71 -5.19 -18.64
CA ALA A 827 13.96 -6.28 -17.70
C ALA A 827 15.39 -6.21 -17.14
N VAL A 828 16.39 -6.15 -18.03
CA VAL A 828 17.82 -6.10 -17.63
C VAL A 828 18.13 -4.80 -16.88
N GLU A 829 17.61 -3.65 -17.30
CA GLU A 829 17.79 -2.37 -16.59
C GLU A 829 17.17 -2.41 -15.19
N THR A 830 16.01 -3.04 -15.03
CA THR A 830 15.32 -3.19 -13.74
C THR A 830 16.05 -4.17 -12.82
N LEU A 831 16.45 -5.32 -13.33
CA LEU A 831 17.23 -6.33 -12.60
C LEU A 831 18.59 -5.76 -12.15
N TYR A 832 19.28 -4.99 -12.99
CA TYR A 832 20.59 -4.44 -12.65
C TYR A 832 20.54 -3.46 -11.46
N LYS A 833 19.39 -2.82 -11.20
CA LYS A 833 19.20 -2.00 -9.98
C LYS A 833 19.38 -2.80 -8.69
N VAL A 834 19.08 -4.12 -8.72
CA VAL A 834 19.34 -5.01 -7.57
C VAL A 834 20.84 -5.18 -7.38
N VAL A 835 21.60 -5.27 -8.46
CA VAL A 835 23.04 -5.54 -8.44
C VAL A 835 23.86 -4.32 -8.02
N GLU A 836 23.51 -3.12 -8.50
CA GLU A 836 24.28 -1.89 -8.27
C GLU A 836 24.09 -1.26 -6.87
N ARG A 837 23.04 -1.67 -6.11
CA ARG A 837 22.68 -1.08 -4.83
C ARG A 837 23.02 -1.99 -3.65
N PRO A 838 23.53 -1.43 -2.54
CA PRO A 838 23.60 -2.16 -1.28
C PRO A 838 22.20 -2.30 -0.70
N TRP A 839 21.86 -3.48 -0.22
CA TRP A 839 20.58 -3.80 0.41
C TRP A 839 20.78 -4.15 1.89
N ASP A 840 19.68 -4.23 2.63
CA ASP A 840 19.71 -4.69 4.01
C ASP A 840 20.31 -6.11 4.11
N GLY A 841 21.02 -6.40 5.21
CA GLY A 841 21.76 -7.66 5.39
C GLY A 841 20.91 -8.93 5.38
N ARG A 842 19.58 -8.82 5.48
CA ARG A 842 18.65 -9.95 5.34
C ARG A 842 18.53 -10.45 3.89
N PHE A 843 18.88 -9.65 2.90
CA PHE A 843 18.87 -9.98 1.48
C PHE A 843 20.28 -10.38 0.98
N ARG A 844 20.92 -11.27 1.70
CA ARG A 844 22.30 -11.68 1.40
C ARG A 844 22.40 -12.31 0.02
N ASP A 845 23.37 -11.85 -0.75
CA ASP A 845 23.80 -12.41 -2.04
C ASP A 845 22.73 -12.52 -3.14
N ILE A 846 21.56 -11.87 -2.96
CA ILE A 846 20.53 -11.79 -4.01
C ILE A 846 21.09 -11.22 -5.32
N GLN A 847 22.12 -10.36 -5.24
CA GLN A 847 22.78 -9.76 -6.40
C GLN A 847 23.38 -10.83 -7.34
N LEU A 848 23.91 -11.92 -6.79
CA LEU A 848 24.48 -13.02 -7.58
C LEU A 848 23.40 -13.78 -8.34
N ILE A 849 22.31 -14.11 -7.67
CA ILE A 849 21.15 -14.78 -8.28
C ILE A 849 20.57 -13.93 -9.42
N VAL A 850 20.42 -12.62 -9.19
CA VAL A 850 19.92 -11.69 -10.21
C VAL A 850 20.92 -11.52 -11.35
N MET A 851 22.24 -11.58 -11.09
CA MET A 851 23.24 -11.57 -12.17
C MET A 851 23.16 -12.81 -13.05
N ASN A 852 22.84 -13.98 -12.50
CA ASN A 852 22.58 -15.19 -13.29
C ASN A 852 21.40 -14.98 -14.24
N GLU A 853 20.31 -14.32 -13.76
CA GLU A 853 19.13 -13.98 -14.58
C GLU A 853 19.45 -12.94 -15.66
N ILE A 854 20.25 -11.92 -15.35
CA ILE A 854 20.72 -10.93 -16.34
C ILE A 854 21.58 -11.61 -17.40
N ASN A 855 22.53 -12.44 -16.98
CA ASN A 855 23.43 -13.14 -17.89
C ASN A 855 22.69 -14.10 -18.82
N ASP A 856 21.66 -14.78 -18.32
CA ASP A 856 20.81 -15.59 -19.18
C ASP A 856 20.12 -14.75 -20.27
N LEU A 857 19.43 -13.66 -19.88
CA LEU A 857 18.78 -12.77 -20.85
C LEU A 857 19.76 -12.19 -21.87
N VAL A 858 20.94 -11.74 -21.44
CA VAL A 858 21.95 -11.13 -22.32
C VAL A 858 22.55 -12.17 -23.28
N ASN A 859 22.68 -13.43 -22.88
CA ASN A 859 23.25 -14.50 -23.70
C ASN A 859 22.21 -15.15 -24.62
N THR A 860 20.93 -15.15 -24.28
CA THR A 860 19.87 -15.84 -25.03
C THR A 860 19.04 -14.89 -25.90
N GLN A 861 18.90 -13.61 -25.53
CA GLN A 861 18.10 -12.62 -26.26
C GLN A 861 18.99 -11.66 -27.06
N LYS A 862 18.50 -11.23 -28.24
CA LYS A 862 19.25 -10.31 -29.12
C LYS A 862 18.91 -8.84 -28.83
N GLY A 863 19.88 -7.95 -29.06
CA GLY A 863 19.66 -6.51 -29.09
C GLY A 863 19.68 -5.80 -27.73
N ILE A 864 20.04 -6.49 -26.65
CA ILE A 864 20.17 -5.91 -25.33
C ILE A 864 21.43 -5.07 -25.22
N ARG A 865 21.29 -3.80 -24.82
CA ARG A 865 22.42 -2.90 -24.53
C ARG A 865 22.92 -3.19 -23.12
N THR A 866 24.25 -3.43 -22.98
CA THR A 866 24.88 -3.79 -21.69
C THR A 866 25.92 -2.77 -21.23
N SER A 867 26.02 -1.59 -21.87
CA SER A 867 27.08 -0.60 -21.58
C SER A 867 27.04 -0.04 -20.15
N PHE A 868 25.90 -0.14 -19.45
CA PHE A 868 25.74 0.27 -18.06
C PHE A 868 26.11 -0.82 -17.05
N ILE A 869 26.28 -2.06 -17.48
CA ILE A 869 26.67 -3.20 -16.62
C ILE A 869 28.19 -3.25 -16.50
N ASP A 870 28.71 -3.49 -15.28
CA ASP A 870 30.12 -3.75 -15.08
C ASP A 870 30.54 -5.00 -15.85
N LYS A 871 31.49 -4.85 -16.79
CA LYS A 871 31.91 -5.92 -17.70
C LYS A 871 32.46 -7.17 -16.97
N ARG A 872 32.94 -7.03 -15.73
CA ARG A 872 33.41 -8.14 -14.89
C ARG A 872 32.30 -9.10 -14.48
N LEU A 873 31.04 -8.62 -14.51
CA LEU A 873 29.86 -9.37 -14.12
C LEU A 873 29.19 -10.11 -15.29
N LEU A 874 29.52 -9.73 -16.53
CA LEU A 874 28.97 -10.41 -17.71
C LEU A 874 29.66 -11.76 -17.92
N LYS A 875 28.91 -12.87 -17.79
CA LYS A 875 29.39 -14.23 -17.85
C LYS A 875 28.52 -15.09 -18.78
N LYS A 876 29.10 -16.20 -19.25
CA LYS A 876 28.37 -17.25 -19.94
C LYS A 876 28.69 -18.58 -19.24
N GLU A 877 27.88 -18.90 -18.25
CA GLU A 877 28.10 -20.04 -17.36
C GLU A 877 26.82 -20.90 -17.28
N PRO A 878 26.44 -21.64 -18.35
CA PRO A 878 25.24 -22.47 -18.37
C PRO A 878 25.35 -23.63 -17.38
N VAL A 879 24.19 -24.10 -16.90
CA VAL A 879 24.08 -25.23 -15.97
C VAL A 879 22.94 -26.18 -16.39
N ASP A 880 23.08 -27.46 -16.09
CA ASP A 880 22.08 -28.47 -16.44
C ASP A 880 20.83 -28.36 -15.55
N ILE A 881 20.99 -28.09 -14.26
CA ILE A 881 19.89 -27.89 -13.32
C ILE A 881 20.02 -26.55 -12.61
N ARG A 882 18.94 -25.80 -12.59
CA ARG A 882 18.74 -24.63 -11.72
C ARG A 882 17.37 -24.69 -11.09
N VAL A 883 17.28 -24.48 -9.77
CA VAL A 883 16.01 -24.36 -9.02
C VAL A 883 16.05 -23.07 -8.24
N VAL A 884 14.98 -22.29 -8.31
CA VAL A 884 14.84 -21.04 -7.54
C VAL A 884 13.56 -21.09 -6.73
N LEU A 885 13.68 -20.93 -5.42
CA LEU A 885 12.60 -20.80 -4.47
C LEU A 885 12.42 -19.31 -4.09
N THR A 886 11.21 -18.80 -4.13
CA THR A 886 10.83 -17.43 -3.70
C THR A 886 9.53 -17.51 -2.91
N TRP A 887 9.31 -16.62 -1.94
CA TRP A 887 8.06 -16.57 -1.15
C TRP A 887 7.56 -15.14 -0.99
N ASP A 888 6.28 -15.00 -0.60
CA ASP A 888 5.55 -13.74 -0.56
C ASP A 888 5.61 -12.98 0.77
N THR A 889 6.23 -13.59 1.81
CA THR A 889 6.24 -13.04 3.17
C THR A 889 7.64 -12.62 3.63
N ASP A 890 7.73 -11.49 4.33
CA ASP A 890 8.95 -11.05 5.03
C ASP A 890 9.09 -11.78 6.37
N ASN A 891 10.32 -11.89 6.88
CA ASN A 891 10.64 -12.57 8.15
C ASN A 891 10.22 -14.04 8.21
N SER A 892 10.07 -14.69 7.07
CA SER A 892 9.82 -16.13 6.96
C SER A 892 11.08 -16.87 6.56
N ASP A 893 11.27 -18.03 7.13
CA ASP A 893 12.46 -18.89 6.97
C ASP A 893 12.06 -20.16 6.22
N MET A 894 12.43 -20.21 4.94
CA MET A 894 12.07 -21.27 3.99
C MET A 894 13.34 -21.85 3.38
N ASP A 895 13.58 -23.13 3.61
CA ASP A 895 14.76 -23.83 3.08
C ASP A 895 14.46 -24.59 1.80
N LEU A 896 15.26 -24.39 0.77
CA LEU A 896 15.29 -25.24 -0.41
C LEU A 896 16.16 -26.48 -0.15
N TRP A 897 15.60 -27.67 -0.39
CA TRP A 897 16.33 -28.94 -0.31
C TRP A 897 16.34 -29.63 -1.67
N VAL A 898 17.52 -29.99 -2.14
CA VAL A 898 17.71 -30.77 -3.38
C VAL A 898 18.48 -32.02 -3.07
N THR A 899 17.86 -33.19 -3.32
CA THR A 899 18.49 -34.50 -3.14
C THR A 899 18.88 -35.05 -4.49
N ASP A 900 20.15 -35.39 -4.67
CA ASP A 900 20.70 -35.94 -5.92
C ASP A 900 20.43 -37.45 -6.07
N PRO A 901 20.75 -38.06 -7.24
CA PRO A 901 20.55 -39.51 -7.46
C PRO A 901 21.37 -40.43 -6.55
N GLU A 902 22.38 -39.91 -5.85
CA GLU A 902 23.15 -40.65 -4.85
C GLU A 902 22.67 -40.44 -3.42
N ASP A 903 21.40 -39.96 -3.24
CA ASP A 903 20.77 -39.63 -1.96
C ASP A 903 21.54 -38.57 -1.13
N GLU A 904 22.39 -37.75 -1.79
CA GLU A 904 23.05 -36.63 -1.13
C GLU A 904 22.17 -35.37 -1.19
N LYS A 905 21.84 -34.81 -0.01
CA LYS A 905 21.01 -33.63 0.13
C LYS A 905 21.84 -32.35 0.17
N CYS A 906 21.60 -31.44 -0.78
CA CYS A 906 22.06 -30.06 -0.77
C CYS A 906 21.04 -29.17 -0.07
N TYR A 907 21.45 -28.44 0.99
CA TYR A 907 20.61 -27.55 1.81
C TYR A 907 21.50 -26.57 2.60
N TYR A 908 20.94 -25.66 3.38
CA TYR A 908 21.71 -24.63 4.11
C TYR A 908 22.89 -25.20 4.96
N GLY A 909 22.73 -26.37 5.57
CA GLY A 909 23.75 -27.04 6.38
C GLY A 909 24.79 -27.84 5.57
N HIS A 910 24.50 -28.18 4.31
CA HIS A 910 25.37 -28.90 3.38
C HIS A 910 25.27 -28.27 1.99
N ARG A 911 26.01 -27.17 1.79
CA ARG A 911 25.82 -26.25 0.67
C ARG A 911 26.45 -26.67 -0.64
N GLN A 912 27.23 -27.75 -0.66
CA GLN A 912 27.86 -28.30 -1.86
C GLN A 912 27.86 -29.80 -1.78
N THR A 913 27.33 -30.49 -2.81
CA THR A 913 27.34 -31.94 -2.91
C THR A 913 28.64 -32.47 -3.57
N TYR A 914 28.88 -33.78 -3.43
CA TYR A 914 29.99 -34.46 -4.06
C TYR A 914 29.96 -34.35 -5.60
N LEU A 915 28.76 -34.38 -6.19
CA LEU A 915 28.53 -34.20 -7.63
C LEU A 915 28.61 -32.75 -8.10
N GLY A 916 28.87 -31.81 -7.20
CA GLY A 916 29.07 -30.39 -7.54
C GLY A 916 27.83 -29.53 -7.51
N GLY A 917 26.70 -30.02 -7.01
CA GLY A 917 25.52 -29.18 -6.74
C GLY A 917 25.85 -28.13 -5.67
N ILE A 918 25.43 -26.90 -5.88
CA ILE A 918 25.59 -25.81 -4.89
C ILE A 918 24.26 -25.12 -4.61
N ILE A 919 24.09 -24.64 -3.37
CA ILE A 919 22.96 -23.82 -2.96
C ILE A 919 23.43 -22.44 -2.49
N SER A 920 22.60 -21.42 -2.73
CA SER A 920 22.84 -20.04 -2.30
C SER A 920 22.95 -19.90 -0.78
N GLN A 921 23.21 -18.69 -0.29
CA GLN A 921 23.13 -18.38 1.14
C GLN A 921 21.69 -18.59 1.64
N ASP A 922 21.58 -19.05 2.86
CA ASP A 922 20.35 -19.19 3.62
C ASP A 922 19.73 -17.81 3.90
N VAL A 923 18.43 -17.65 3.56
CA VAL A 923 17.67 -16.41 3.73
C VAL A 923 16.63 -16.58 4.84
N THR A 924 17.04 -16.29 6.07
CA THR A 924 16.21 -16.47 7.27
C THR A 924 15.29 -15.29 7.61
N GLY A 925 15.29 -14.21 6.84
CA GLY A 925 14.59 -12.97 7.21
C GLY A 925 14.16 -12.08 6.04
N GLY A 926 14.04 -12.63 4.83
CA GLY A 926 13.59 -11.91 3.63
C GLY A 926 12.52 -12.68 2.88
N TYR A 927 12.39 -12.42 1.57
CA TYR A 927 11.48 -13.10 0.63
C TYR A 927 12.16 -14.21 -0.17
N GLY A 928 13.35 -14.63 0.20
CA GLY A 928 14.27 -15.35 -0.66
C GLY A 928 14.99 -14.36 -1.62
N PRO A 929 15.39 -14.80 -2.82
CA PRO A 929 15.31 -16.18 -3.28
C PRO A 929 16.39 -17.09 -2.70
N GLU A 930 16.13 -18.41 -2.71
CA GLU A 930 17.16 -19.43 -2.60
C GLU A 930 17.35 -20.13 -3.93
N GLU A 931 18.58 -20.38 -4.31
CA GLU A 931 18.96 -20.92 -5.61
C GLU A 931 19.84 -22.15 -5.45
N PHE A 932 19.47 -23.24 -6.13
CA PHE A 932 20.32 -24.40 -6.34
C PHE A 932 20.82 -24.45 -7.80
N MET A 933 22.06 -24.78 -8.01
CA MET A 933 22.65 -24.99 -9.34
C MET A 933 23.52 -26.24 -9.39
N LEU A 934 23.47 -26.96 -10.53
CA LEU A 934 24.35 -28.06 -10.85
C LEU A 934 24.82 -27.92 -12.30
N LYS A 935 26.13 -27.80 -12.52
CA LYS A 935 26.74 -27.55 -13.84
C LYS A 935 26.51 -28.71 -14.80
N LYS A 936 26.81 -29.93 -14.38
CA LYS A 936 26.62 -31.19 -15.13
C LYS A 936 25.81 -32.17 -14.29
N ALA A 937 24.66 -32.57 -14.74
CA ALA A 937 23.78 -33.47 -14.01
C ALA A 937 23.97 -34.91 -14.46
N PRO A 938 24.49 -35.79 -13.61
CA PRO A 938 24.48 -37.24 -13.84
C PRO A 938 23.07 -37.79 -14.04
N LYS A 939 22.92 -38.88 -14.76
CA LYS A 939 21.63 -39.58 -14.95
C LYS A 939 21.01 -39.99 -13.63
N GLY A 940 19.74 -39.78 -13.48
CA GLY A 940 18.97 -40.16 -12.31
C GLY A 940 17.91 -39.15 -11.90
N THR A 941 17.27 -39.38 -10.76
CA THR A 941 16.18 -38.53 -10.24
C THR A 941 16.71 -37.59 -9.18
N TYR A 942 16.47 -36.28 -9.37
CA TYR A 942 16.71 -35.23 -8.40
C TYR A 942 15.40 -34.83 -7.73
N LYS A 943 15.30 -34.96 -6.42
CA LYS A 943 14.10 -34.65 -5.64
C LYS A 943 14.21 -33.26 -5.05
N ILE A 944 13.15 -32.45 -5.20
CA ILE A 944 13.10 -31.07 -4.72
C ILE A 944 12.04 -30.98 -3.62
N ALA A 945 12.45 -30.50 -2.44
CA ALA A 945 11.56 -30.28 -1.32
C ALA A 945 11.78 -28.87 -0.73
N VAL A 946 10.76 -28.37 -0.06
CA VAL A 946 10.82 -27.11 0.70
C VAL A 946 10.45 -27.39 2.16
N ASN A 947 11.23 -26.83 3.07
CA ASN A 947 10.99 -26.88 4.51
C ASN A 947 10.57 -25.49 5.01
N TYR A 948 9.40 -25.38 5.63
CA TYR A 948 8.97 -24.17 6.34
C TYR A 948 9.52 -24.22 7.77
N TYR A 949 10.71 -23.66 7.97
CA TYR A 949 11.37 -23.70 9.29
C TYR A 949 10.67 -22.81 10.31
N GLY A 950 10.32 -21.56 9.97
CA GLY A 950 9.70 -20.66 10.89
C GLY A 950 9.27 -19.32 10.31
N ASN A 951 8.48 -18.58 11.11
CA ASN A 951 8.04 -17.23 10.82
C ASN A 951 8.24 -16.35 12.04
N ARG A 952 8.97 -15.24 11.86
CA ARG A 952 9.27 -14.24 12.88
C ARG A 952 8.46 -12.95 12.67
N SER A 953 7.53 -12.95 11.72
CA SER A 953 6.70 -11.77 11.47
C SER A 953 5.83 -11.44 12.69
N GLN A 954 5.75 -10.16 13.01
CA GLN A 954 4.88 -9.62 14.06
C GLN A 954 3.49 -9.26 13.54
N LYS A 955 3.31 -9.35 12.21
CA LYS A 955 2.01 -9.28 11.56
C LYS A 955 1.40 -10.67 11.51
N GLN A 956 0.09 -10.72 11.52
CA GLN A 956 -0.59 -11.95 11.16
C GLN A 956 -0.46 -12.17 9.65
N LEU A 957 -0.06 -13.38 9.28
CA LEU A 957 0.17 -13.74 7.90
C LEU A 957 -0.92 -14.70 7.44
N PHE A 958 -1.37 -14.49 6.22
CA PHE A 958 -2.03 -15.51 5.44
C PHE A 958 -1.06 -16.70 5.23
N PRO A 959 -1.55 -17.90 4.84
CA PRO A 959 -0.66 -18.99 4.44
C PRO A 959 0.40 -18.49 3.45
N VAL A 960 1.66 -18.87 3.68
CA VAL A 960 2.77 -18.41 2.83
C VAL A 960 2.69 -19.04 1.45
N SER A 961 2.75 -18.21 0.41
CA SER A 961 2.78 -18.69 -0.97
C SER A 961 4.22 -18.77 -1.46
N LEU A 962 4.62 -19.97 -1.87
CA LEU A 962 5.92 -20.26 -2.43
C LEU A 962 5.83 -20.35 -3.95
N ARG A 963 6.74 -19.70 -4.63
CA ARG A 963 6.97 -19.85 -6.07
C ARG A 963 8.26 -20.60 -6.28
N ILE A 964 8.20 -21.75 -6.91
CA ILE A 964 9.37 -22.58 -7.23
C ILE A 964 9.49 -22.64 -8.75
N THR A 965 10.66 -22.24 -9.27
CA THR A 965 10.96 -22.25 -10.69
C THR A 965 12.05 -23.30 -10.96
N PHE A 966 11.78 -24.22 -11.87
CA PHE A 966 12.63 -25.32 -12.28
C PHE A 966 13.16 -25.06 -13.68
N PHE A 967 14.47 -25.19 -13.86
CA PHE A 967 15.12 -25.07 -15.16
C PHE A 967 15.96 -26.28 -15.44
N THR A 968 15.92 -26.77 -16.69
CA THR A 968 16.93 -27.65 -17.23
C THR A 968 17.67 -26.97 -18.39
N HIS A 969 18.96 -27.25 -18.55
CA HIS A 969 19.83 -26.61 -19.57
C HIS A 969 19.82 -25.10 -19.54
N TYR A 970 19.81 -24.50 -18.31
CA TYR A 970 19.72 -23.07 -18.08
C TYR A 970 20.84 -22.28 -18.76
N GLY A 971 20.51 -21.19 -19.44
CA GLY A 971 21.43 -20.34 -20.19
C GLY A 971 21.86 -20.93 -21.54
N THR A 972 21.11 -21.92 -22.08
CA THR A 972 21.33 -22.52 -23.39
C THR A 972 20.07 -22.43 -24.26
N PRO A 973 20.19 -22.63 -25.62
CA PRO A 973 19.01 -22.69 -26.50
C PRO A 973 18.05 -23.86 -26.19
N GLN A 974 18.49 -24.87 -25.42
CA GLN A 974 17.71 -26.04 -25.02
C GLN A 974 17.02 -25.87 -23.67
N GLU A 975 17.06 -24.67 -23.08
CA GLU A 975 16.45 -24.38 -21.81
C GLU A 975 14.96 -24.76 -21.78
N LYS A 976 14.58 -25.51 -20.73
CA LYS A 976 13.18 -25.77 -20.38
C LYS A 976 12.91 -25.20 -18.99
N LYS A 977 11.79 -24.47 -18.89
CA LYS A 977 11.34 -23.85 -17.64
C LYS A 977 9.96 -24.39 -17.25
N GLN A 978 9.78 -24.75 -15.99
CA GLN A 978 8.49 -24.99 -15.37
C GLN A 978 8.39 -24.26 -14.04
N GLU A 979 7.17 -23.93 -13.64
CA GLU A 979 6.93 -23.17 -12.43
C GLU A 979 5.72 -23.73 -11.69
N THR A 980 5.82 -23.82 -10.36
CA THR A 980 4.71 -24.16 -9.49
C THR A 980 4.58 -23.17 -8.35
N THR A 981 3.36 -23.01 -7.85
CA THR A 981 3.06 -22.23 -6.65
C THR A 981 2.45 -23.16 -5.62
N VAL A 982 3.04 -23.21 -4.43
CA VAL A 982 2.61 -24.02 -3.30
C VAL A 982 2.29 -23.10 -2.12
N ARG A 983 1.30 -23.45 -1.32
CA ARG A 983 0.91 -22.67 -0.14
C ARG A 983 1.15 -23.50 1.12
N LEU A 984 1.88 -22.93 2.09
CA LEU A 984 2.18 -23.54 3.37
C LEU A 984 1.44 -22.85 4.50
N SER A 985 0.72 -23.61 5.31
CA SER A 985 -0.06 -23.10 6.44
C SER A 985 0.62 -23.36 7.78
N ASN A 986 1.44 -24.40 7.88
CA ASN A 986 2.01 -24.84 9.14
C ASN A 986 3.53 -24.71 9.16
N GLN A 987 4.09 -24.17 10.24
CA GLN A 987 5.53 -24.21 10.48
C GLN A 987 6.01 -25.65 10.68
N ARG A 988 7.26 -25.91 10.27
CA ARG A 988 7.91 -27.23 10.29
C ARG A 988 7.29 -28.26 9.33
N GLU A 989 6.63 -27.79 8.32
CA GLU A 989 6.10 -28.62 7.24
C GLU A 989 7.17 -28.80 6.16
N VAL A 990 7.39 -30.04 5.72
CA VAL A 990 8.27 -30.38 4.59
C VAL A 990 7.42 -30.92 3.45
N ILE A 991 7.50 -30.28 2.29
CA ILE A 991 6.74 -30.71 1.10
C ILE A 991 7.72 -31.00 -0.04
N GLU A 992 7.57 -32.16 -0.65
CA GLU A 992 8.21 -32.48 -1.94
C GLU A 992 7.40 -31.80 -3.06
N VAL A 993 8.04 -30.88 -3.78
CA VAL A 993 7.38 -30.01 -4.78
C VAL A 993 7.57 -30.47 -6.21
N GLY A 994 8.53 -31.33 -6.46
CA GLY A 994 8.78 -31.90 -7.78
C GLY A 994 10.11 -32.62 -7.89
N SER A 995 10.43 -33.07 -9.12
CA SER A 995 11.66 -33.77 -9.43
C SER A 995 12.14 -33.49 -10.85
N PHE A 996 13.44 -33.70 -11.07
CA PHE A 996 14.06 -33.81 -12.40
C PHE A 996 14.45 -35.23 -12.67
N GLU A 997 14.29 -35.65 -13.90
CA GLU A 997 14.89 -36.88 -14.48
C GLU A 997 15.88 -36.45 -15.55
N PHE A 998 17.15 -36.82 -15.39
CA PHE A 998 18.23 -36.58 -16.32
C PHE A 998 18.76 -37.84 -16.92
#